data_4db9cff15db1ae72c6d142f0c2d71c84
#
_entry.id   4db9cff15db1ae72c6d142f0c2d71c84
#
_cell.length_a   1.000
_cell.length_b   1.000
_cell.length_c   1.000
_cell.angle_alpha   90.00
_cell.angle_beta   90.00
_cell.angle_gamma   90.00
#
_symmetry.space_group_name_H-M   'P 1'
#
loop_
_entity.id
_entity.type
_entity.pdbx_description
1 polymer ?
#
loop_
_entity_poly.entity_id
_entity_poly.type
_entity_poly.pdbx_seq_one_letter_code
_entity_poly.pdbx_strand_id
1 'polypeptide(L)'
;MTNQNRQKLHRLPLGDIRAAGWLGEQLRRNIAGMGGHLHELEPGMIATPYTTRETYEGWGRDRAPGWGAEISGNYWWGFIELAFTSGDPDMIDRAHAWANAVLANRREDGYLGTYREGDDFFDDYNAWGTSCGMNALLAYYDATGRQDVLEAVHGCMLWFCDNWSGDKKTRYAGMTIVECMTRVYGLTGDERLMQFCCSYFDFIERNDLFDGSLSAFLSPELHYNSTHGSLYANEIDRPALMYACGADETYLEASLNAYRKGKEKALLPNGGITCESEYLAPVGCVVETEYCAITFYNKSLANLAQITGEPYFADDMEQTVFNAAEGARKKDERAIAYLTAPNQIMASSTSSYANEGHQVYAPCVPVACCPVNSVRVLPEFLRNTALEGEDGLYFSTYAPCIVNYRGMKITLETDYPFRETLTFRFEKVGETAVSLTCRFRIPAWCDSPRAVLNGEEIALSSDGYAKVAHAFSDGDVFVLTLPMQVRIYEMQDDDRLSMHPLSVFRGPLLYSLPVPEIWQGWPGHSATPLPEGWQWYNVHPVIPPSGLDVYDDMGMRRRLITWNAALAEGLSADEITVTDNGADGYPWENSPISLSVPGYRAPYSYAPYPQKTLDPYVQNGYAYVDEEMPLTLIPYGCTALRISCFPKAKAEMVNKLKGDN
;
A
#
# COMPACT_ATOMS: atom_id res chain seq x y z
N MET A 1 -7.01 -21.35 26.64
CA MET A 1 -6.98 -21.62 25.18
C MET A 1 -5.69 -22.36 24.89
N THR A 2 -5.71 -23.44 24.13
CA THR A 2 -4.47 -24.10 23.68
C THR A 2 -3.78 -23.17 22.71
N ASN A 3 -2.48 -22.94 22.89
CA ASN A 3 -1.63 -22.07 22.08
C ASN A 3 -1.54 -22.66 20.64
N GLN A 4 -2.61 -22.57 19.87
CA GLN A 4 -2.67 -23.03 18.47
C GLN A 4 -2.50 -21.80 17.58
N ASN A 5 -1.27 -21.59 17.13
CA ASN A 5 -1.06 -20.67 16.01
C ASN A 5 -1.72 -21.28 14.76
N ARG A 6 -2.85 -20.70 14.33
CA ARG A 6 -3.60 -21.15 13.13
C ARG A 6 -3.12 -20.49 11.85
N GLN A 7 -2.09 -19.69 11.92
CA GLN A 7 -1.46 -19.06 10.77
C GLN A 7 -0.82 -20.14 9.88
N LYS A 8 -1.09 -20.09 8.59
CA LYS A 8 -0.63 -21.11 7.63
C LYS A 8 0.74 -20.80 7.03
N LEU A 9 1.04 -19.51 6.85
CA LEU A 9 2.29 -19.05 6.26
C LEU A 9 2.98 -18.07 7.21
N HIS A 10 4.30 -18.16 7.31
CA HIS A 10 5.12 -17.37 8.22
C HIS A 10 6.20 -16.61 7.44
N ARG A 11 6.47 -15.39 7.86
CA ARG A 11 7.59 -14.60 7.31
C ARG A 11 8.92 -15.25 7.68
N LEU A 12 9.85 -15.18 6.74
CA LEU A 12 11.24 -15.46 7.04
C LEU A 12 11.84 -14.36 7.94
N PRO A 13 12.93 -14.64 8.67
CA PRO A 13 13.65 -13.62 9.42
C PRO A 13 13.92 -12.38 8.55
N LEU A 14 13.80 -11.20 9.13
CA LEU A 14 14.04 -9.96 8.40
C LEU A 14 15.53 -9.87 8.01
N GLY A 15 15.78 -9.72 6.71
CA GLY A 15 17.13 -9.75 6.12
C GLY A 15 17.44 -11.02 5.33
N ASP A 16 16.63 -12.10 5.49
CA ASP A 16 16.76 -13.30 4.67
C ASP A 16 16.20 -13.11 3.24
N ILE A 17 15.36 -12.08 3.06
CA ILE A 17 14.91 -11.64 1.73
C ILE A 17 15.50 -10.26 1.47
N ARG A 18 16.25 -10.13 0.36
CA ARG A 18 16.87 -8.87 -0.05
C ARG A 18 16.46 -8.50 -1.46
N ALA A 19 16.19 -7.22 -1.68
CA ALA A 19 15.85 -6.71 -2.99
C ALA A 19 17.01 -6.85 -3.99
N ALA A 20 16.68 -7.10 -5.24
CA ALA A 20 17.59 -7.17 -6.37
C ALA A 20 17.00 -6.42 -7.59
N GLY A 21 17.69 -6.40 -8.71
CA GLY A 21 17.20 -5.83 -9.96
C GLY A 21 16.60 -4.43 -9.81
N TRP A 22 15.45 -4.20 -10.45
CA TRP A 22 14.77 -2.91 -10.41
C TRP A 22 14.27 -2.53 -9.00
N LEU A 23 13.86 -3.53 -8.17
CA LEU A 23 13.42 -3.25 -6.80
C LEU A 23 14.62 -2.86 -5.91
N GLY A 24 15.79 -3.49 -6.12
CA GLY A 24 17.03 -3.08 -5.45
C GLY A 24 17.43 -1.65 -5.80
N GLU A 25 17.26 -1.23 -7.06
CA GLU A 25 17.44 0.16 -7.48
C GLU A 25 16.45 1.09 -6.77
N GLN A 26 15.18 0.69 -6.68
CA GLN A 26 14.16 1.49 -6.00
C GLN A 26 14.45 1.66 -4.51
N LEU A 27 14.85 0.59 -3.82
CA LEU A 27 15.24 0.70 -2.41
C LEU A 27 16.47 1.60 -2.22
N ARG A 28 17.47 1.55 -3.13
CA ARG A 28 18.62 2.49 -3.08
C ARG A 28 18.17 3.95 -3.28
N ARG A 29 17.24 4.22 -4.18
CA ARG A 29 16.63 5.56 -4.35
C ARG A 29 15.87 5.97 -3.09
N ASN A 30 15.14 5.06 -2.47
CA ASN A 30 14.40 5.34 -1.23
C ASN A 30 15.34 5.64 -0.06
N ILE A 31 16.48 4.95 0.04
CA ILE A 31 17.54 5.25 1.03
C ILE A 31 18.13 6.65 0.78
N ALA A 32 18.40 7.02 -0.46
CA ALA A 32 18.86 8.38 -0.83
C ALA A 32 17.74 9.44 -0.79
N GLY A 33 16.50 9.00 -0.65
CA GLY A 33 15.28 9.79 -0.56
C GLY A 33 14.67 9.75 0.84
N MET A 34 13.33 9.70 0.88
CA MET A 34 12.55 9.80 2.13
C MET A 34 12.89 8.70 3.13
N GLY A 35 13.07 7.47 2.68
CA GLY A 35 13.35 6.34 3.57
C GLY A 35 14.57 6.54 4.45
N GLY A 36 15.65 7.09 3.89
CA GLY A 36 16.88 7.33 4.64
C GLY A 36 16.96 8.67 5.39
N HIS A 37 16.08 9.65 5.08
CA HIS A 37 16.31 11.04 5.50
C HIS A 37 15.12 11.75 6.19
N LEU A 38 13.92 11.19 6.25
CA LEU A 38 12.78 11.89 6.88
C LEU A 38 13.03 12.30 8.33
N HIS A 39 13.77 11.50 9.10
CA HIS A 39 14.12 11.83 10.48
C HIS A 39 15.07 13.04 10.61
N GLU A 40 15.77 13.39 9.53
CA GLU A 40 16.61 14.59 9.44
C GLU A 40 15.79 15.82 9.02
N LEU A 41 14.74 15.62 8.20
CA LEU A 41 13.85 16.69 7.77
C LEU A 41 12.93 17.17 8.90
N GLU A 42 12.46 16.26 9.75
CA GLU A 42 11.54 16.51 10.86
C GLU A 42 12.03 15.85 12.16
N PRO A 43 13.19 16.28 12.70
CA PRO A 43 13.81 15.59 13.83
C PRO A 43 12.94 15.58 15.09
N GLY A 44 12.25 16.68 15.39
CA GLY A 44 11.35 16.77 16.55
C GLY A 44 10.14 15.86 16.48
N MET A 45 9.70 15.51 15.27
CA MET A 45 8.52 14.68 15.05
C MET A 45 8.84 13.21 14.76
N ILE A 46 10.03 12.93 14.23
CA ILE A 46 10.40 11.58 13.75
C ILE A 46 11.56 11.01 14.53
N ALA A 47 12.65 11.75 14.74
CA ALA A 47 13.85 11.20 15.36
C ALA A 47 13.74 11.04 16.88
N THR A 48 13.10 12.00 17.56
CA THR A 48 13.19 12.12 19.01
C THR A 48 12.07 11.51 19.85
N PRO A 49 10.84 11.27 19.35
CA PRO A 49 9.71 10.89 20.21
C PRO A 49 9.96 9.73 21.16
N TYR A 50 10.60 8.66 20.70
CA TYR A 50 10.89 7.47 21.52
C TYR A 50 12.26 7.49 22.20
N THR A 51 13.18 8.35 21.73
CA THR A 51 14.59 8.29 22.12
C THR A 51 14.95 9.32 23.19
N THR A 52 14.07 10.24 23.53
CA THR A 52 14.29 11.25 24.58
C THR A 52 13.05 11.41 25.44
N ARG A 53 13.26 11.81 26.70
CA ARG A 53 12.19 12.23 27.64
C ARG A 53 12.00 13.76 27.67
N GLU A 54 12.71 14.50 26.85
CA GLU A 54 12.54 15.94 26.73
C GLU A 54 11.24 16.28 25.99
N THR A 55 10.74 17.46 26.19
CA THR A 55 9.53 17.93 25.50
C THR A 55 9.80 18.09 24.01
N TYR A 56 8.83 17.73 23.20
CA TYR A 56 8.90 17.95 21.75
C TYR A 56 9.10 19.42 21.45
N GLU A 57 9.99 19.72 20.53
CA GLU A 57 10.07 21.02 19.86
C GLU A 57 9.52 20.88 18.43
N GLY A 58 8.82 21.91 17.95
CA GLY A 58 8.30 21.95 16.60
C GLY A 58 6.81 21.61 16.47
N TRP A 59 6.38 21.26 15.28
CA TRP A 59 4.98 21.15 14.87
C TRP A 59 4.16 20.09 15.62
N GLY A 60 4.79 19.03 16.10
CA GLY A 60 4.14 18.00 16.92
C GLY A 60 3.79 18.42 18.35
N ARG A 61 4.33 19.58 18.82
CA ARG A 61 4.17 20.04 20.20
C ARG A 61 2.71 20.33 20.58
N ASP A 62 1.93 20.86 19.65
CA ASP A 62 0.55 21.29 19.90
C ASP A 62 -0.49 20.18 19.66
N ARG A 63 -0.06 19.00 19.20
CA ARG A 63 -0.95 17.91 18.77
C ARG A 63 -0.81 16.63 19.56
N ALA A 64 -0.65 16.71 20.87
CA ALA A 64 -0.51 15.58 21.79
C ALA A 64 0.70 14.65 21.48
N PRO A 65 1.37 14.14 22.49
CA PRO A 65 2.52 13.23 22.32
C PRO A 65 2.19 11.98 21.47
N GLY A 66 0.91 11.57 21.40
CA GLY A 66 0.48 10.40 20.67
C GLY A 66 0.61 10.48 19.16
N TRP A 67 0.29 11.62 18.55
CA TRP A 67 0.40 11.76 17.09
C TRP A 67 1.87 11.76 16.62
N GLY A 68 2.75 12.43 17.34
CA GLY A 68 4.20 12.33 17.09
C GLY A 68 4.73 10.91 17.28
N ALA A 69 4.15 10.15 18.22
CA ALA A 69 4.48 8.74 18.40
C ALA A 69 4.10 7.87 17.19
N GLU A 70 2.91 8.09 16.61
CA GLU A 70 2.49 7.42 15.40
C GLU A 70 3.45 7.68 14.24
N ILE A 71 3.74 8.95 13.97
CA ILE A 71 4.62 9.37 12.87
C ILE A 71 6.02 8.77 13.04
N SER A 72 6.62 8.93 14.21
CA SER A 72 7.93 8.36 14.52
C SER A 72 7.93 6.83 14.44
N GLY A 73 6.95 6.19 15.05
CA GLY A 73 6.86 4.73 15.08
C GLY A 73 6.70 4.12 13.67
N ASN A 74 5.83 4.67 12.84
CA ASN A 74 5.64 4.22 11.46
C ASN A 74 6.89 4.42 10.60
N TYR A 75 7.60 5.55 10.77
CA TYR A 75 8.85 5.79 10.08
C TYR A 75 9.93 4.75 10.46
N TRP A 76 10.19 4.58 11.76
CA TRP A 76 11.23 3.66 12.21
C TRP A 76 10.87 2.20 11.91
N TRP A 77 9.60 1.85 11.86
CA TRP A 77 9.19 0.55 11.36
C TRP A 77 9.62 0.34 9.91
N GLY A 78 9.25 1.27 9.02
CA GLY A 78 9.67 1.24 7.61
C GLY A 78 11.19 1.33 7.43
N PHE A 79 11.86 2.19 8.21
CA PHE A 79 13.31 2.36 8.18
C PHE A 79 14.06 1.06 8.52
N ILE A 80 13.63 0.36 9.57
CA ILE A 80 14.24 -0.90 9.99
C ILE A 80 14.04 -1.98 8.92
N GLU A 81 12.82 -2.11 8.41
CA GLU A 81 12.55 -3.06 7.34
C GLU A 81 13.36 -2.72 6.07
N LEU A 82 13.46 -1.44 5.69
CA LEU A 82 14.26 -0.98 4.56
C LEU A 82 15.75 -1.29 4.77
N ALA A 83 16.28 -1.05 5.97
CA ALA A 83 17.68 -1.30 6.32
C ALA A 83 18.07 -2.77 6.08
N PHE A 84 17.29 -3.69 6.61
CA PHE A 84 17.62 -5.11 6.54
C PHE A 84 17.24 -5.75 5.19
N THR A 85 16.20 -5.28 4.50
CA THR A 85 15.83 -5.78 3.17
C THR A 85 16.74 -5.25 2.06
N SER A 86 17.33 -4.07 2.23
CA SER A 86 18.38 -3.56 1.33
C SER A 86 19.77 -4.14 1.67
N GLY A 87 20.01 -4.41 2.96
CA GLY A 87 21.31 -4.82 3.48
C GLY A 87 22.31 -3.67 3.54
N ASP A 88 21.84 -2.41 3.54
CA ASP A 88 22.69 -1.22 3.63
C ASP A 88 23.28 -1.11 5.03
N PRO A 89 24.64 -1.12 5.19
CA PRO A 89 25.27 -1.17 6.49
C PRO A 89 25.06 0.10 7.32
N ASP A 90 25.02 1.26 6.70
CA ASP A 90 24.80 2.53 7.40
C ASP A 90 23.36 2.63 7.95
N MET A 91 22.39 2.20 7.16
CA MET A 91 21.00 2.09 7.62
C MET A 91 20.87 1.10 8.78
N ILE A 92 21.55 -0.05 8.71
CA ILE A 92 21.56 -1.07 9.79
C ILE A 92 22.17 -0.50 11.06
N ASP A 93 23.28 0.21 10.97
CA ASP A 93 23.92 0.85 12.13
C ASP A 93 23.01 1.89 12.78
N ARG A 94 22.30 2.69 11.98
CA ARG A 94 21.31 3.66 12.48
C ARG A 94 20.10 2.97 13.13
N ALA A 95 19.65 1.83 12.59
CA ALA A 95 18.59 1.03 13.20
C ALA A 95 19.03 0.48 14.57
N HIS A 96 20.28 0.00 14.69
CA HIS A 96 20.86 -0.41 15.97
C HIS A 96 20.92 0.74 16.98
N ALA A 97 21.36 1.91 16.55
CA ALA A 97 21.45 3.09 17.40
C ALA A 97 20.06 3.51 17.93
N TRP A 98 19.05 3.56 17.05
CA TRP A 98 17.70 3.91 17.44
C TRP A 98 17.10 2.92 18.45
N ALA A 99 17.17 1.62 18.15
CA ALA A 99 16.62 0.60 19.05
C ALA A 99 17.26 0.65 20.44
N ASN A 100 18.59 0.83 20.51
CA ASN A 100 19.29 0.97 21.79
C ASN A 100 18.87 2.23 22.56
N ALA A 101 18.66 3.35 21.86
CA ALA A 101 18.19 4.60 22.48
C ALA A 101 16.76 4.46 23.04
N VAL A 102 15.86 3.78 22.29
CA VAL A 102 14.49 3.49 22.78
C VAL A 102 14.53 2.63 24.04
N LEU A 103 15.33 1.55 24.04
CA LEU A 103 15.47 0.68 25.21
C LEU A 103 16.01 1.42 26.43
N ALA A 104 17.00 2.31 26.22
CA ALA A 104 17.57 3.14 27.29
C ALA A 104 16.56 4.15 27.85
N ASN A 105 15.53 4.50 27.08
CA ASN A 105 14.47 5.45 27.49
C ASN A 105 13.29 4.75 28.18
N ARG A 106 13.34 3.42 28.39
CA ARG A 106 12.30 2.67 29.08
C ARG A 106 12.05 3.20 30.49
N ARG A 107 10.79 3.35 30.89
CA ARG A 107 10.40 3.71 32.26
C ARG A 107 10.54 2.51 33.20
N GLU A 108 10.69 2.80 34.49
CA GLU A 108 10.80 1.74 35.53
C GLU A 108 9.54 0.84 35.62
N ASP A 109 8.35 1.39 35.30
CA ASP A 109 7.09 0.65 35.24
C ASP A 109 6.91 -0.19 33.96
N GLY A 110 7.88 -0.16 33.05
CA GLY A 110 7.86 -0.93 31.80
C GLY A 110 7.35 -0.17 30.57
N TYR A 111 6.74 0.99 30.73
CA TYR A 111 6.21 1.77 29.60
C TYR A 111 7.32 2.26 28.67
N LEU A 112 7.13 2.11 27.36
CA LEU A 112 8.06 2.48 26.30
C LEU A 112 7.50 3.50 25.28
N GLY A 113 6.29 4.01 25.52
CA GLY A 113 5.69 5.01 24.66
C GLY A 113 6.27 6.41 24.88
N THR A 114 5.66 7.38 24.25
CA THR A 114 6.13 8.76 24.20
C THR A 114 5.52 9.67 25.28
N TYR A 115 4.48 9.19 25.99
CA TYR A 115 3.80 9.93 27.04
C TYR A 115 4.67 10.10 28.28
N ARG A 116 4.58 11.27 28.91
CA ARG A 116 5.42 11.70 30.03
C ARG A 116 4.57 12.01 31.26
N GLU A 117 5.23 12.18 32.39
CA GLU A 117 4.57 12.61 33.61
C GLU A 117 3.81 13.93 33.37
N GLY A 118 2.51 13.93 33.66
CA GLY A 118 1.61 15.07 33.42
C GLY A 118 0.75 14.95 32.16
N ASP A 119 1.07 14.04 31.25
CA ASP A 119 0.25 13.75 30.08
C ASP A 119 -0.98 12.90 30.48
N ASP A 120 -2.06 12.98 29.68
CA ASP A 120 -3.19 12.08 29.80
C ASP A 120 -2.86 10.73 29.14
N PHE A 121 -2.36 9.78 29.91
CA PHE A 121 -2.02 8.43 29.44
C PHE A 121 -3.21 7.65 28.86
N PHE A 122 -4.43 8.15 29.00
CA PHE A 122 -5.64 7.54 28.46
C PHE A 122 -6.15 8.29 27.23
N ASP A 123 -5.36 9.18 26.66
CA ASP A 123 -5.60 9.75 25.36
C ASP A 123 -5.66 8.63 24.28
N ASP A 124 -6.60 8.76 23.36
CA ASP A 124 -6.84 7.83 22.27
C ASP A 124 -5.58 7.52 21.44
N TYR A 125 -4.66 8.45 21.35
CA TYR A 125 -3.42 8.29 20.59
C TYR A 125 -2.32 7.51 21.31
N ASN A 126 -2.39 7.32 22.64
CA ASN A 126 -1.33 6.62 23.35
C ASN A 126 -1.19 5.16 22.88
N ALA A 127 -2.29 4.40 22.87
CA ALA A 127 -2.26 3.01 22.42
C ALA A 127 -1.83 2.90 20.94
N TRP A 128 -2.36 3.78 20.10
CA TRP A 128 -1.98 3.85 18.68
C TRP A 128 -0.50 4.15 18.49
N GLY A 129 -0.06 5.32 18.93
CA GLY A 129 1.31 5.74 18.74
C GLY A 129 2.30 4.75 19.33
N THR A 130 2.07 4.29 20.58
CA THR A 130 2.93 3.31 21.23
C THR A 130 3.00 2.01 20.42
N SER A 131 1.88 1.51 19.87
CA SER A 131 1.90 0.28 19.06
C SER A 131 2.74 0.42 17.78
N CYS A 132 2.76 1.60 17.15
CA CYS A 132 3.63 1.85 15.99
C CYS A 132 5.12 1.70 16.35
N GLY A 133 5.55 2.30 17.46
CA GLY A 133 6.92 2.16 17.96
C GLY A 133 7.27 0.74 18.39
N MET A 134 6.32 0.04 19.00
CA MET A 134 6.52 -1.36 19.40
C MET A 134 6.61 -2.28 18.18
N ASN A 135 5.84 -2.05 17.12
CA ASN A 135 5.97 -2.78 15.87
C ASN A 135 7.32 -2.52 15.18
N ALA A 136 7.87 -1.30 15.28
CA ALA A 136 9.23 -1.02 14.84
C ALA A 136 10.28 -1.84 15.62
N LEU A 137 10.15 -1.92 16.94
CA LEU A 137 11.02 -2.78 17.77
C LEU A 137 10.82 -4.28 17.47
N LEU A 138 9.60 -4.72 17.17
CA LEU A 138 9.35 -6.11 16.76
C LEU A 138 9.95 -6.42 15.37
N ALA A 139 9.94 -5.46 14.43
CA ALA A 139 10.68 -5.60 13.18
C ALA A 139 12.20 -5.72 13.41
N TYR A 140 12.72 -4.94 14.37
CA TYR A 140 14.12 -5.04 14.76
C TYR A 140 14.43 -6.38 15.46
N TYR A 141 13.50 -6.90 16.28
CA TYR A 141 13.60 -8.24 16.86
C TYR A 141 13.64 -9.33 15.77
N ASP A 142 12.78 -9.24 14.75
CA ASP A 142 12.80 -10.18 13.62
C ASP A 142 14.13 -10.24 12.89
N ALA A 143 14.83 -9.09 12.82
CA ALA A 143 16.13 -8.99 12.16
C ALA A 143 17.29 -9.50 13.02
N THR A 144 17.19 -9.35 14.34
CA THR A 144 18.36 -9.51 15.24
C THR A 144 18.23 -10.66 16.24
N GLY A 145 17.01 -11.11 16.52
CA GLY A 145 16.72 -12.10 17.56
C GLY A 145 16.99 -11.63 18.99
N ARG A 146 17.18 -10.32 19.23
CA ARG A 146 17.54 -9.76 20.54
C ARG A 146 16.41 -9.92 21.55
N GLN A 147 16.62 -10.79 22.53
CA GLN A 147 15.62 -11.11 23.54
C GLN A 147 15.26 -9.93 24.46
N ASP A 148 16.22 -9.06 24.78
CA ASP A 148 15.98 -7.85 25.57
C ASP A 148 15.00 -6.89 24.89
N VAL A 149 14.96 -6.86 23.56
CA VAL A 149 13.96 -6.10 22.78
C VAL A 149 12.57 -6.71 22.96
N LEU A 150 12.44 -8.03 22.82
CA LEU A 150 11.15 -8.72 23.02
C LEU A 150 10.65 -8.54 24.45
N GLU A 151 11.52 -8.68 25.45
CA GLU A 151 11.18 -8.45 26.86
C GLU A 151 10.71 -7.02 27.12
N ALA A 152 11.34 -6.04 26.48
CA ALA A 152 10.95 -4.65 26.63
C ALA A 152 9.59 -4.35 25.99
N VAL A 153 9.33 -4.86 24.78
CA VAL A 153 8.03 -4.73 24.10
C VAL A 153 6.94 -5.46 24.88
N HIS A 154 7.20 -6.68 25.32
CA HIS A 154 6.26 -7.44 26.16
C HIS A 154 5.92 -6.68 27.43
N GLY A 155 6.91 -6.15 28.16
CA GLY A 155 6.68 -5.32 29.35
C GLY A 155 5.83 -4.08 29.07
N CYS A 156 6.02 -3.44 27.89
CA CYS A 156 5.19 -2.31 27.49
C CYS A 156 3.73 -2.72 27.20
N MET A 157 3.53 -3.87 26.54
CA MET A 157 2.17 -4.39 26.31
C MET A 157 1.48 -4.77 27.62
N LEU A 158 2.22 -5.33 28.58
CA LEU A 158 1.67 -5.63 29.91
C LEU A 158 1.32 -4.35 30.70
N TRP A 159 2.08 -3.26 30.49
CA TRP A 159 1.71 -1.97 31.06
C TRP A 159 0.29 -1.55 30.63
N PHE A 160 -0.07 -1.73 29.34
CA PHE A 160 -1.44 -1.47 28.87
C PHE A 160 -2.45 -2.41 29.50
N CYS A 161 -2.13 -3.70 29.66
CA CYS A 161 -3.01 -4.66 30.34
C CYS A 161 -3.32 -4.24 31.80
N ASP A 162 -2.33 -3.69 32.49
CA ASP A 162 -2.43 -3.33 33.90
C ASP A 162 -3.07 -1.94 34.14
N ASN A 163 -2.91 -1.02 33.20
CA ASN A 163 -3.26 0.40 33.37
C ASN A 163 -4.43 0.87 32.49
N TRP A 164 -4.69 0.20 31.35
CA TRP A 164 -5.73 0.62 30.42
C TRP A 164 -7.06 -0.01 30.80
N SER A 165 -8.01 0.77 31.30
CA SER A 165 -9.36 0.30 31.59
C SER A 165 -10.27 0.54 30.38
N GLY A 166 -11.03 -0.49 29.96
CA GLY A 166 -11.92 -0.45 28.80
C GLY A 166 -13.16 0.47 28.93
N ASP A 167 -13.27 1.23 30.02
CA ASP A 167 -14.30 2.23 30.26
C ASP A 167 -13.90 3.67 29.85
N LYS A 168 -12.67 3.85 29.38
CA LYS A 168 -12.18 5.12 28.87
C LYS A 168 -12.26 5.16 27.35
N LYS A 169 -12.77 6.26 26.82
CA LYS A 169 -13.06 6.49 25.40
C LYS A 169 -11.81 6.28 24.52
N THR A 170 -11.75 5.15 23.85
CA THR A 170 -10.75 4.91 22.82
C THR A 170 -11.44 4.90 21.46
N ARG A 171 -11.32 5.94 20.71
CA ARG A 171 -12.13 6.14 19.52
C ARG A 171 -11.57 5.40 18.29
N TYR A 172 -10.33 5.55 17.94
CA TYR A 172 -9.75 4.95 16.72
C TYR A 172 -8.51 4.14 17.01
N ALA A 173 -7.82 4.52 18.04
CA ALA A 173 -6.42 4.21 18.22
C ALA A 173 -6.18 2.87 18.90
N GLY A 174 -7.14 2.41 19.69
CA GLY A 174 -6.95 1.20 20.45
C GLY A 174 -6.96 -0.07 19.60
N MET A 175 -7.69 -0.11 18.49
CA MET A 175 -7.67 -1.27 17.59
C MET A 175 -6.29 -1.56 17.01
N THR A 176 -5.46 -0.56 16.80
CA THR A 176 -4.11 -0.75 16.27
C THR A 176 -3.19 -1.51 17.21
N ILE A 177 -3.42 -1.46 18.54
CA ILE A 177 -2.63 -2.20 19.52
C ILE A 177 -2.85 -3.72 19.44
N VAL A 178 -4.00 -4.18 18.93
CA VAL A 178 -4.32 -5.60 18.77
C VAL A 178 -3.25 -6.32 17.94
N GLU A 179 -2.75 -5.72 16.88
CA GLU A 179 -1.69 -6.32 16.06
C GLU A 179 -0.41 -6.57 16.89
N CYS A 180 0.02 -5.58 17.66
CA CYS A 180 1.18 -5.74 18.53
C CYS A 180 0.93 -6.78 19.63
N MET A 181 -0.23 -6.73 20.29
CA MET A 181 -0.63 -7.68 21.35
C MET A 181 -0.65 -9.12 20.85
N THR A 182 -1.31 -9.40 19.72
CA THR A 182 -1.42 -10.74 19.14
C THR A 182 -0.06 -11.27 18.69
N ARG A 183 0.79 -10.42 18.14
CA ARG A 183 2.15 -10.78 17.75
C ARG A 183 3.01 -11.12 18.95
N VAL A 184 2.99 -10.30 20.01
CA VAL A 184 3.72 -10.59 21.27
C VAL A 184 3.16 -11.84 21.95
N TYR A 185 1.85 -12.05 21.92
CA TYR A 185 1.23 -13.30 22.40
C TYR A 185 1.77 -14.53 21.67
N GLY A 186 1.86 -14.47 20.35
CA GLY A 186 2.43 -15.56 19.54
C GLY A 186 3.87 -15.91 19.92
N LEU A 187 4.65 -14.93 20.36
CA LEU A 187 6.06 -15.09 20.77
C LEU A 187 6.22 -15.52 22.23
N THR A 188 5.33 -15.11 23.12
CA THR A 188 5.50 -15.28 24.58
C THR A 188 4.49 -16.25 25.21
N GLY A 189 3.32 -16.42 24.61
CA GLY A 189 2.22 -17.20 25.20
C GLY A 189 1.53 -16.54 26.39
N ASP A 190 1.76 -15.24 26.65
CA ASP A 190 1.14 -14.54 27.79
C ASP A 190 -0.35 -14.27 27.55
N GLU A 191 -1.21 -15.04 28.17
CA GLU A 191 -2.67 -14.99 28.03
C GLU A 191 -3.29 -13.63 28.40
N ARG A 192 -2.61 -12.79 29.18
CA ARG A 192 -3.11 -11.46 29.55
C ARG A 192 -3.28 -10.57 28.31
N LEU A 193 -2.43 -10.75 27.31
CA LEU A 193 -2.48 -10.00 26.05
C LEU A 193 -3.77 -10.32 25.26
N MET A 194 -4.14 -11.61 25.21
CA MET A 194 -5.38 -12.02 24.56
C MET A 194 -6.63 -11.62 25.36
N GLN A 195 -6.56 -11.67 26.70
CA GLN A 195 -7.63 -11.17 27.57
C GLN A 195 -7.87 -9.67 27.34
N PHE A 196 -6.80 -8.89 27.20
CA PHE A 196 -6.88 -7.48 26.84
C PHE A 196 -7.59 -7.29 25.48
N CYS A 197 -7.15 -8.01 24.44
CA CYS A 197 -7.74 -7.91 23.11
C CYS A 197 -9.23 -8.28 23.11
N CYS A 198 -9.62 -9.38 23.79
CA CYS A 198 -11.03 -9.77 23.91
C CYS A 198 -11.86 -8.67 24.60
N SER A 199 -11.36 -8.15 25.73
CA SER A 199 -12.03 -7.07 26.47
C SER A 199 -12.18 -5.80 25.62
N TYR A 200 -11.21 -5.55 24.75
CA TYR A 200 -11.22 -4.41 23.85
C TYR A 200 -12.27 -4.59 22.73
N PHE A 201 -12.34 -5.75 22.07
CA PHE A 201 -13.41 -6.05 21.11
C PHE A 201 -14.80 -5.95 21.75
N ASP A 202 -14.98 -6.51 22.96
CA ASP A 202 -16.21 -6.40 23.74
C ASP A 202 -16.58 -4.95 24.06
N PHE A 203 -15.60 -4.09 24.31
CA PHE A 203 -15.81 -2.67 24.56
C PHE A 203 -16.30 -1.95 23.32
N ILE A 204 -15.65 -2.15 22.18
CA ILE A 204 -16.04 -1.56 20.88
C ILE A 204 -17.47 -1.98 20.52
N GLU A 205 -17.79 -3.26 20.64
CA GLU A 205 -19.11 -3.82 20.31
C GLU A 205 -20.23 -3.21 21.18
N ARG A 206 -20.00 -3.10 22.50
CA ARG A 206 -21.01 -2.56 23.43
C ARG A 206 -21.26 -1.06 23.33
N ASN A 207 -20.29 -0.32 22.85
CA ASN A 207 -20.39 1.14 22.80
C ASN A 207 -20.74 1.66 21.40
N ASP A 208 -21.06 0.76 20.47
CA ASP A 208 -21.37 1.10 19.07
C ASP A 208 -20.32 2.06 18.47
N LEU A 209 -19.05 1.79 18.79
CA LEU A 209 -17.92 2.59 18.34
C LEU A 209 -17.48 2.10 16.97
N PHE A 210 -18.28 2.44 15.95
CA PHE A 210 -17.90 2.40 14.55
C PHE A 210 -17.68 1.06 13.86
N ASP A 211 -17.35 1.23 12.63
CA ASP A 211 -17.09 0.29 11.55
C ASP A 211 -15.95 -0.72 11.84
N GLY A 212 -15.23 -0.59 12.95
CA GLY A 212 -14.22 -1.54 13.46
C GLY A 212 -14.76 -2.59 14.43
N SER A 213 -16.06 -2.59 14.76
CA SER A 213 -16.67 -3.63 15.60
C SER A 213 -16.82 -4.95 14.83
N LEU A 214 -16.89 -6.06 15.55
CA LEU A 214 -17.07 -7.38 14.93
C LEU A 214 -18.39 -7.44 14.15
N SER A 215 -19.47 -6.88 14.71
CA SER A 215 -20.76 -6.81 14.05
C SER A 215 -20.74 -5.93 12.81
N ALA A 216 -20.03 -4.81 12.82
CA ALA A 216 -19.85 -3.97 11.64
C ALA A 216 -19.08 -4.70 10.52
N PHE A 217 -18.03 -5.43 10.86
CA PHE A 217 -17.29 -6.22 9.88
C PHE A 217 -18.12 -7.39 9.30
N LEU A 218 -18.99 -8.02 10.10
CA LEU A 218 -19.91 -9.06 9.66
C LEU A 218 -21.09 -8.50 8.84
N SER A 219 -21.45 -7.23 9.02
CA SER A 219 -22.50 -6.59 8.24
C SER A 219 -22.11 -6.48 6.75
N PRO A 220 -23.06 -6.65 5.80
CA PRO A 220 -22.82 -6.38 4.38
C PRO A 220 -22.71 -4.89 4.06
N GLU A 221 -23.09 -4.02 4.99
CA GLU A 221 -23.07 -2.57 4.80
C GLU A 221 -21.65 -2.00 4.91
N LEU A 222 -21.37 -0.97 4.12
CA LEU A 222 -20.19 -0.14 4.21
C LEU A 222 -20.61 1.32 4.39
N HIS A 223 -20.14 1.97 5.46
CA HIS A 223 -20.57 3.32 5.80
C HIS A 223 -19.62 4.35 5.19
N TYR A 224 -20.06 5.01 4.13
CA TYR A 224 -19.34 6.09 3.49
C TYR A 224 -19.44 7.41 4.28
N ASN A 225 -18.42 8.25 4.16
CA ASN A 225 -18.31 9.58 4.78
C ASN A 225 -18.30 9.62 6.31
N SER A 226 -18.30 8.47 6.97
CA SER A 226 -18.17 8.35 8.43
C SER A 226 -16.99 7.47 8.84
N THR A 227 -16.62 6.50 8.00
CA THR A 227 -15.50 5.59 8.22
C THR A 227 -14.24 6.18 7.61
N HIS A 228 -13.19 6.35 8.41
CA HIS A 228 -11.88 6.77 7.92
C HIS A 228 -11.27 5.66 7.04
N GLY A 229 -10.96 5.98 5.78
CA GLY A 229 -10.54 4.97 4.79
C GLY A 229 -9.24 4.27 5.15
N SER A 230 -8.25 5.01 5.65
CA SER A 230 -6.97 4.43 6.08
C SER A 230 -7.13 3.52 7.28
N LEU A 231 -7.98 3.87 8.25
CA LEU A 231 -8.24 3.01 9.42
C LEU A 231 -8.99 1.76 8.99
N TYR A 232 -10.00 1.86 8.13
CA TYR A 232 -10.67 0.68 7.58
C TYR A 232 -9.66 -0.27 6.92
N ALA A 233 -8.79 0.25 6.05
CA ALA A 233 -7.74 -0.53 5.40
C ALA A 233 -6.78 -1.18 6.41
N ASN A 234 -6.51 -0.52 7.55
CA ASN A 234 -5.64 -1.02 8.62
C ASN A 234 -6.29 -2.07 9.51
N GLU A 235 -7.62 -2.09 9.61
CA GLU A 235 -8.34 -2.85 10.64
C GLU A 235 -9.03 -4.12 10.11
N ILE A 236 -9.19 -4.27 8.80
CA ILE A 236 -9.88 -5.43 8.22
C ILE A 236 -9.22 -6.78 8.56
N ASP A 237 -7.93 -6.81 8.91
CA ASP A 237 -7.20 -8.00 9.33
C ASP A 237 -7.26 -8.27 10.84
N ARG A 238 -7.71 -7.30 11.67
CA ARG A 238 -7.66 -7.40 13.13
C ARG A 238 -8.42 -8.60 13.71
N PRO A 239 -9.66 -8.87 13.28
CA PRO A 239 -10.33 -10.08 13.73
C PRO A 239 -9.58 -11.36 13.31
N ALA A 240 -9.01 -11.41 12.10
CA ALA A 240 -8.24 -12.58 11.66
C ALA A 240 -6.98 -12.80 12.51
N LEU A 241 -6.32 -11.76 13.00
CA LEU A 241 -5.22 -11.88 13.96
C LEU A 241 -5.67 -12.52 15.27
N MET A 242 -6.87 -12.19 15.77
CA MET A 242 -7.48 -12.86 16.92
C MET A 242 -7.75 -14.34 16.64
N TYR A 243 -8.31 -14.65 15.46
CA TYR A 243 -8.50 -16.04 15.02
C TYR A 243 -7.20 -16.83 15.00
N ALA A 244 -6.13 -16.25 14.44
CA ALA A 244 -4.81 -16.88 14.40
C ALA A 244 -4.28 -17.22 15.80
N CYS A 245 -4.64 -16.42 16.80
CA CYS A 245 -4.32 -16.62 18.23
C CYS A 245 -5.34 -17.48 18.99
N GLY A 246 -6.30 -18.12 18.31
CA GLY A 246 -7.22 -19.08 18.93
C GLY A 246 -8.64 -18.59 19.22
N ALA A 247 -9.03 -17.39 18.80
CA ALA A 247 -10.42 -16.95 18.79
C ALA A 247 -11.26 -17.83 17.83
N ASP A 248 -12.58 -17.76 17.92
CA ASP A 248 -13.45 -18.59 17.10
C ASP A 248 -13.49 -18.17 15.61
N GLU A 249 -14.12 -19.00 14.77
CA GLU A 249 -14.20 -18.80 13.31
C GLU A 249 -14.91 -17.50 12.90
N THR A 250 -15.79 -16.97 13.76
CA THR A 250 -16.52 -15.72 13.50
C THR A 250 -15.57 -14.55 13.30
N TYR A 251 -14.42 -14.56 13.97
CA TYR A 251 -13.40 -13.55 13.82
C TYR A 251 -12.74 -13.61 12.43
N LEU A 252 -12.46 -14.79 11.89
CA LEU A 252 -11.96 -14.92 10.53
C LEU A 252 -13.02 -14.49 9.51
N GLU A 253 -14.28 -14.94 9.70
CA GLU A 253 -15.40 -14.57 8.84
C GLU A 253 -15.60 -13.05 8.78
N ALA A 254 -15.48 -12.36 9.91
CA ALA A 254 -15.57 -10.90 9.99
C ALA A 254 -14.50 -10.21 9.12
N SER A 255 -13.24 -10.63 9.22
CA SER A 255 -12.16 -10.09 8.38
C SER A 255 -12.37 -10.37 6.90
N LEU A 256 -12.76 -11.59 6.54
CA LEU A 256 -13.01 -11.96 5.14
C LEU A 256 -14.21 -11.20 4.56
N ASN A 257 -15.24 -10.95 5.35
CA ASN A 257 -16.37 -10.14 4.93
C ASN A 257 -15.99 -8.66 4.78
N ALA A 258 -15.25 -8.11 5.73
CA ALA A 258 -14.72 -6.75 5.63
C ALA A 258 -13.86 -6.57 4.36
N TYR A 259 -12.93 -7.50 4.09
CA TYR A 259 -12.16 -7.52 2.86
C TYR A 259 -13.07 -7.55 1.61
N ARG A 260 -14.02 -8.49 1.53
CA ARG A 260 -14.90 -8.63 0.35
C ARG A 260 -15.72 -7.38 0.07
N LYS A 261 -16.38 -6.81 1.08
CA LYS A 261 -17.19 -5.61 0.90
C LYS A 261 -16.34 -4.37 0.57
N GLY A 262 -15.14 -4.27 1.14
CA GLY A 262 -14.19 -3.21 0.81
C GLY A 262 -13.72 -3.31 -0.64
N LYS A 263 -13.37 -4.52 -1.10
CA LYS A 263 -12.98 -4.79 -2.48
C LYS A 263 -14.11 -4.50 -3.48
N GLU A 264 -15.33 -4.89 -3.15
CA GLU A 264 -16.49 -4.70 -4.01
C GLU A 264 -16.94 -3.23 -4.11
N LYS A 265 -16.90 -2.48 -2.99
CA LYS A 265 -17.56 -1.19 -2.86
C LYS A 265 -16.61 0.01 -2.78
N ALA A 266 -15.35 -0.20 -2.44
CA ALA A 266 -14.40 0.88 -2.16
C ALA A 266 -13.01 0.68 -2.78
N LEU A 267 -12.77 -0.36 -3.59
CA LEU A 267 -11.48 -0.56 -4.25
C LEU A 267 -11.48 0.12 -5.63
N LEU A 268 -10.56 1.05 -5.81
CA LEU A 268 -10.34 1.73 -7.09
C LEU A 268 -9.58 0.82 -8.08
N PRO A 269 -9.66 1.07 -9.39
CA PRO A 269 -8.93 0.28 -10.39
C PRO A 269 -7.41 0.23 -10.18
N ASN A 270 -6.81 1.25 -9.56
CA ASN A 270 -5.40 1.25 -9.18
C ASN A 270 -5.07 0.40 -7.95
N GLY A 271 -6.04 -0.26 -7.34
CA GLY A 271 -5.85 -1.09 -6.14
C GLY A 271 -5.82 -0.34 -4.82
N GLY A 272 -6.07 0.96 -4.82
CA GLY A 272 -6.23 1.75 -3.59
C GLY A 272 -7.65 1.70 -3.04
N ILE A 273 -7.80 1.58 -1.72
CA ILE A 273 -9.09 1.80 -1.05
C ILE A 273 -9.45 3.29 -1.13
N THR A 274 -10.70 3.59 -1.41
CA THR A 274 -11.18 4.99 -1.45
C THR A 274 -10.93 5.67 -0.11
N CYS A 275 -10.40 6.88 -0.18
CA CYS A 275 -10.10 7.71 0.99
C CYS A 275 -10.24 9.18 0.60
N GLU A 276 -11.45 9.56 0.22
CA GLU A 276 -11.76 10.94 -0.19
C GLU A 276 -11.85 11.83 1.04
N SER A 277 -10.96 12.82 1.13
CA SER A 277 -10.87 13.61 2.37
C SER A 277 -10.70 12.76 3.63
N GLU A 278 -9.92 11.68 3.54
CA GLU A 278 -9.66 10.71 4.60
C GLU A 278 -10.82 9.75 4.91
N TYR A 279 -11.97 9.87 4.24
CA TYR A 279 -13.14 9.02 4.48
C TYR A 279 -13.43 8.09 3.31
N LEU A 280 -13.97 6.91 3.61
CA LEU A 280 -14.49 6.01 2.59
C LEU A 280 -15.53 6.71 1.73
N ALA A 281 -15.46 6.46 0.44
CA ALA A 281 -16.38 6.99 -0.55
C ALA A 281 -16.76 5.90 -1.57
N PRO A 282 -17.91 6.00 -2.24
CA PRO A 282 -18.20 5.18 -3.41
C PRO A 282 -17.11 5.32 -4.47
N VAL A 283 -16.83 4.26 -5.21
CA VAL A 283 -15.83 4.28 -6.28
C VAL A 283 -16.16 5.30 -7.38
N GLY A 284 -15.12 5.86 -7.99
CA GLY A 284 -15.25 6.81 -9.08
C GLY A 284 -13.90 7.18 -9.68
N CYS A 285 -13.90 7.66 -10.94
CA CYS A 285 -12.66 7.91 -11.68
C CYS A 285 -11.76 9.01 -11.09
N VAL A 286 -12.33 9.93 -10.30
CA VAL A 286 -11.61 11.03 -9.62
C VAL A 286 -11.65 10.92 -8.10
N VAL A 287 -12.18 9.83 -7.58
CA VAL A 287 -12.18 9.56 -6.14
C VAL A 287 -10.76 9.22 -5.70
N GLU A 288 -10.35 9.85 -4.61
CA GLU A 288 -8.99 9.75 -4.12
C GLU A 288 -8.77 8.49 -3.27
N THR A 289 -7.53 8.03 -3.24
CA THR A 289 -6.98 7.14 -2.23
C THR A 289 -5.86 7.86 -1.49
N GLU A 290 -5.75 7.63 -0.20
CA GLU A 290 -4.70 8.16 0.65
C GLU A 290 -3.50 7.21 0.70
N TYR A 291 -2.28 7.72 0.75
CA TYR A 291 -1.10 6.86 0.80
C TYR A 291 -1.06 5.95 2.05
N CYS A 292 -1.57 6.43 3.20
CA CYS A 292 -1.73 5.59 4.39
C CYS A 292 -2.68 4.41 4.13
N ALA A 293 -3.80 4.64 3.44
CA ALA A 293 -4.73 3.57 3.08
C ALA A 293 -4.06 2.52 2.19
N ILE A 294 -3.21 2.94 1.24
CA ILE A 294 -2.40 2.03 0.40
C ILE A 294 -1.48 1.17 1.26
N THR A 295 -0.74 1.79 2.19
CA THR A 295 0.20 1.09 3.08
C THR A 295 -0.52 0.10 3.97
N PHE A 296 -1.58 0.53 4.61
CA PHE A 296 -2.32 -0.30 5.56
C PHE A 296 -3.10 -1.42 4.88
N TYR A 297 -3.64 -1.18 3.70
CA TYR A 297 -4.31 -2.22 2.92
C TYR A 297 -3.31 -3.31 2.51
N ASN A 298 -2.14 -2.92 1.98
CA ASN A 298 -1.06 -3.86 1.67
C ASN A 298 -0.67 -4.73 2.88
N LYS A 299 -0.51 -4.12 4.07
CA LYS A 299 -0.21 -4.83 5.32
C LYS A 299 -1.35 -5.80 5.70
N SER A 300 -2.60 -5.37 5.63
CA SER A 300 -3.74 -6.21 5.98
C SER A 300 -3.90 -7.39 5.02
N LEU A 301 -3.70 -7.19 3.72
CA LEU A 301 -3.66 -8.26 2.72
C LEU A 301 -2.54 -9.27 3.02
N ALA A 302 -1.35 -8.79 3.41
CA ALA A 302 -0.22 -9.63 3.80
C ALA A 302 -0.55 -10.51 5.01
N ASN A 303 -1.17 -9.94 6.05
CA ASN A 303 -1.60 -10.70 7.22
C ASN A 303 -2.69 -11.73 6.88
N LEU A 304 -3.68 -11.34 6.07
CA LEU A 304 -4.73 -12.26 5.62
C LEU A 304 -4.15 -13.40 4.77
N ALA A 305 -3.19 -13.13 3.86
CA ALA A 305 -2.49 -14.15 3.10
C ALA A 305 -1.76 -15.13 4.00
N GLN A 306 -1.06 -14.64 5.02
CA GLN A 306 -0.32 -15.47 5.97
C GLN A 306 -1.26 -16.31 6.84
N ILE A 307 -2.38 -15.77 7.30
CA ILE A 307 -3.34 -16.48 8.15
C ILE A 307 -4.08 -17.56 7.35
N THR A 308 -4.53 -17.25 6.15
CA THR A 308 -5.39 -18.13 5.35
C THR A 308 -4.63 -19.03 4.38
N GLY A 309 -3.45 -18.61 3.93
CA GLY A 309 -2.71 -19.27 2.84
C GLY A 309 -3.31 -19.04 1.45
N GLU A 310 -4.30 -18.18 1.31
CA GLU A 310 -5.02 -17.95 0.06
C GLU A 310 -4.21 -17.05 -0.90
N PRO A 311 -3.97 -17.48 -2.16
CA PRO A 311 -3.09 -16.76 -3.09
C PRO A 311 -3.68 -15.45 -3.62
N TYR A 312 -4.99 -15.27 -3.63
CA TYR A 312 -5.64 -14.09 -4.22
C TYR A 312 -5.36 -12.79 -3.45
N PHE A 313 -4.98 -12.86 -2.17
CA PHE A 313 -4.53 -11.66 -1.44
C PHE A 313 -3.23 -11.09 -2.02
N ALA A 314 -2.35 -11.95 -2.52
CA ALA A 314 -1.13 -11.52 -3.18
C ALA A 314 -1.40 -10.86 -4.54
N ASP A 315 -2.45 -11.25 -5.26
CA ASP A 315 -2.90 -10.56 -6.49
C ASP A 315 -3.29 -9.11 -6.18
N ASP A 316 -4.04 -8.89 -5.10
CA ASP A 316 -4.45 -7.56 -4.68
C ASP A 316 -3.28 -6.73 -4.13
N MET A 317 -2.33 -7.37 -3.42
CA MET A 317 -1.08 -6.71 -3.00
C MET A 317 -0.30 -6.18 -4.20
N GLU A 318 -0.11 -7.00 -5.23
CA GLU A 318 0.58 -6.59 -6.46
C GLU A 318 -0.16 -5.46 -7.17
N GLN A 319 -1.49 -5.53 -7.29
CA GLN A 319 -2.29 -4.45 -7.87
C GLN A 319 -2.14 -3.15 -7.09
N THR A 320 -2.21 -3.21 -5.76
CA THR A 320 -2.07 -2.05 -4.87
C THR A 320 -0.68 -1.42 -4.97
N VAL A 321 0.37 -2.23 -4.88
CA VAL A 321 1.76 -1.74 -4.84
C VAL A 321 2.20 -1.24 -6.21
N PHE A 322 2.00 -2.01 -7.28
CA PHE A 322 2.48 -1.65 -8.60
C PHE A 322 1.68 -0.53 -9.29
N ASN A 323 0.49 -0.22 -8.79
CA ASN A 323 -0.30 0.88 -9.36
C ASN A 323 -0.47 2.01 -8.33
N ALA A 324 -1.30 1.85 -7.29
CA ALA A 324 -1.61 2.95 -6.38
C ALA A 324 -0.36 3.51 -5.70
N ALA A 325 0.51 2.65 -5.13
CA ALA A 325 1.71 3.11 -4.45
C ALA A 325 2.71 3.75 -5.43
N GLU A 326 3.00 3.09 -6.56
CA GLU A 326 3.95 3.59 -7.55
C GLU A 326 3.47 4.87 -8.23
N GLY A 327 2.17 4.98 -8.52
CA GLY A 327 1.57 6.16 -9.15
C GLY A 327 1.52 7.41 -8.26
N ALA A 328 1.71 7.25 -6.96
CA ALA A 328 1.77 8.33 -6.00
C ALA A 328 3.20 8.74 -5.62
N ARG A 329 4.24 8.09 -6.14
CA ARG A 329 5.65 8.33 -5.81
C ARG A 329 6.36 9.13 -6.89
N LYS A 330 7.18 10.10 -6.48
CA LYS A 330 8.19 10.69 -7.37
C LYS A 330 9.31 9.66 -7.58
N LYS A 331 9.77 9.48 -8.80
CA LYS A 331 10.66 8.35 -9.17
C LYS A 331 12.07 8.41 -8.55
N ASP A 332 12.47 9.56 -8.01
CA ASP A 332 13.69 9.69 -7.18
C ASP A 332 13.47 9.41 -5.69
N GLU A 333 12.25 8.97 -5.31
CA GLU A 333 11.86 8.64 -3.94
C GLU A 333 11.96 9.80 -2.93
N ARG A 334 11.96 11.05 -3.40
CA ARG A 334 12.08 12.26 -2.56
C ARG A 334 10.75 12.93 -2.24
N ALA A 335 9.64 12.45 -2.79
CA ALA A 335 8.32 13.00 -2.53
C ALA A 335 7.23 11.97 -2.88
N ILE A 336 6.10 12.06 -2.19
CA ILE A 336 4.86 11.35 -2.54
C ILE A 336 3.68 12.32 -2.58
N ALA A 337 2.63 11.96 -3.31
CA ALA A 337 1.33 12.60 -3.18
C ALA A 337 0.56 11.93 -2.03
N TYR A 338 0.06 12.74 -1.10
CA TYR A 338 -0.78 12.25 0.00
C TYR A 338 -2.07 11.61 -0.53
N LEU A 339 -2.79 12.33 -1.40
CA LEU A 339 -3.97 11.85 -2.10
C LEU A 339 -3.68 11.70 -3.59
N THR A 340 -4.17 10.63 -4.19
CA THR A 340 -4.07 10.37 -5.64
C THR A 340 -5.34 9.71 -6.15
N ALA A 341 -5.67 9.94 -7.42
CA ALA A 341 -6.87 9.40 -8.04
C ALA A 341 -6.56 8.61 -9.32
N PRO A 342 -7.45 7.70 -9.76
CA PRO A 342 -7.32 7.00 -11.04
C PRO A 342 -7.15 7.94 -12.23
N ASN A 343 -7.99 8.99 -12.31
CA ASN A 343 -7.83 10.10 -13.25
C ASN A 343 -7.33 11.33 -12.50
N GLN A 344 -6.11 11.75 -12.81
CA GLN A 344 -5.46 12.88 -12.16
C GLN A 344 -4.70 13.68 -13.21
N ILE A 345 -5.30 14.76 -13.68
CA ILE A 345 -4.69 15.59 -14.72
C ILE A 345 -3.93 16.79 -14.19
N MET A 346 -3.95 16.99 -12.89
CA MET A 346 -3.18 17.98 -12.15
C MET A 346 -2.98 17.48 -10.72
N ALA A 347 -1.80 17.68 -10.17
CA ALA A 347 -1.47 17.39 -8.78
C ALA A 347 -0.79 18.61 -8.16
N SER A 348 -1.57 19.46 -7.52
CA SER A 348 -1.12 20.76 -7.03
C SER A 348 -1.77 21.13 -5.71
N SER A 349 -1.30 22.25 -5.12
CA SER A 349 -1.86 22.81 -3.90
C SER A 349 -3.35 23.19 -3.99
N THR A 350 -3.92 23.21 -5.19
CA THR A 350 -5.31 23.60 -5.45
C THR A 350 -6.13 22.54 -6.18
N SER A 351 -5.58 21.34 -6.41
CA SER A 351 -6.26 20.31 -7.21
C SER A 351 -7.14 19.36 -6.40
N SER A 352 -6.85 19.13 -5.12
CA SER A 352 -7.72 18.36 -4.25
C SER A 352 -8.90 19.20 -3.76
N TYR A 353 -10.07 18.58 -3.74
CA TYR A 353 -11.28 19.22 -3.22
C TYR A 353 -11.33 19.32 -1.72
N ALA A 354 -10.83 18.29 -1.12
CA ALA A 354 -11.13 18.03 0.27
C ALA A 354 -10.10 18.68 1.19
N ASN A 355 -8.85 18.63 0.77
CA ASN A 355 -7.74 19.12 1.57
C ASN A 355 -6.75 19.85 0.67
N GLU A 356 -6.73 21.17 0.72
CA GLU A 356 -5.76 21.96 -0.02
C GLU A 356 -4.33 21.47 0.23
N GLY A 357 -3.58 21.26 -0.84
CA GLY A 357 -2.20 20.81 -0.79
C GLY A 357 -1.98 19.30 -0.70
N HIS A 358 -2.99 18.47 -0.51
CA HIS A 358 -2.82 17.03 -0.32
C HIS A 358 -2.52 16.25 -1.61
N GLN A 359 -2.72 16.82 -2.80
CA GLN A 359 -2.23 16.26 -4.06
C GLN A 359 -0.83 16.74 -4.45
N VAL A 360 -0.24 17.66 -3.73
CA VAL A 360 1.16 18.08 -3.91
C VAL A 360 2.08 16.90 -3.62
N TYR A 361 3.10 16.72 -4.44
CA TYR A 361 4.16 15.77 -4.12
C TYR A 361 5.10 16.40 -3.09
N ALA A 362 5.17 15.80 -1.91
CA ALA A 362 5.90 16.35 -0.76
C ALA A 362 6.68 15.27 0.00
N PRO A 363 7.85 15.62 0.59
CA PRO A 363 8.60 14.71 1.44
C PRO A 363 8.04 14.65 2.87
N CYS A 364 7.40 15.70 3.33
CA CYS A 364 6.92 15.86 4.72
C CYS A 364 5.84 16.93 4.79
N VAL A 365 5.30 17.18 5.98
CA VAL A 365 4.22 18.11 6.33
C VAL A 365 3.65 19.03 5.25
N PRO A 366 2.35 19.40 5.36
CA PRO A 366 1.57 19.58 6.60
C PRO A 366 0.99 18.30 7.19
N VAL A 367 1.02 17.21 6.47
CA VAL A 367 0.48 15.93 6.95
C VAL A 367 1.57 14.88 6.87
N ALA A 368 2.10 14.48 8.02
CA ALA A 368 3.32 13.69 8.12
C ALA A 368 3.11 12.18 8.05
N CYS A 369 1.87 11.68 8.22
CA CYS A 369 1.59 10.24 8.25
C CYS A 369 1.89 9.53 6.92
N CYS A 370 1.51 10.08 5.78
CA CYS A 370 1.69 9.45 4.49
C CYS A 370 3.15 9.34 4.03
N PRO A 371 4.00 10.36 4.12
CA PRO A 371 5.42 10.22 3.83
C PRO A 371 6.10 9.12 4.65
N VAL A 372 5.87 9.04 5.96
CA VAL A 372 6.48 8.01 6.81
C VAL A 372 5.92 6.61 6.51
N ASN A 373 4.62 6.49 6.25
CA ASN A 373 4.01 5.23 5.85
C ASN A 373 4.49 4.76 4.46
N SER A 374 4.85 5.68 3.57
CA SER A 374 5.37 5.31 2.24
C SER A 374 6.68 4.52 2.31
N VAL A 375 7.48 4.70 3.35
CA VAL A 375 8.73 3.96 3.58
C VAL A 375 8.46 2.47 3.83
N ARG A 376 7.30 2.11 4.38
CA ARG A 376 6.93 0.74 4.74
C ARG A 376 6.51 -0.14 3.56
N VAL A 377 5.91 0.45 2.51
CA VAL A 377 5.20 -0.31 1.45
C VAL A 377 6.10 -1.33 0.75
N LEU A 378 7.26 -0.90 0.27
CA LEU A 378 8.14 -1.77 -0.52
C LEU A 378 8.84 -2.84 0.30
N PRO A 379 9.40 -2.54 1.50
CA PRO A 379 9.92 -3.59 2.38
C PRO A 379 8.86 -4.60 2.81
N GLU A 380 7.67 -4.14 3.18
CA GLU A 380 6.53 -4.99 3.54
C GLU A 380 6.14 -5.93 2.38
N PHE A 381 6.04 -5.39 1.15
CA PHE A 381 5.77 -6.16 -0.05
C PHE A 381 6.85 -7.23 -0.29
N LEU A 382 8.12 -6.84 -0.20
CA LEU A 382 9.25 -7.74 -0.41
C LEU A 382 9.26 -8.89 0.61
N ARG A 383 8.95 -8.62 1.88
CA ARG A 383 8.87 -9.65 2.93
C ARG A 383 7.82 -10.73 2.65
N ASN A 384 6.84 -10.43 1.79
CA ASN A 384 5.81 -11.38 1.39
C ASN A 384 6.14 -12.10 0.06
N THR A 385 7.31 -11.87 -0.53
CA THR A 385 7.75 -12.61 -1.73
C THR A 385 7.97 -14.08 -1.42
N ALA A 386 8.54 -14.41 -0.27
CA ALA A 386 8.76 -15.78 0.15
C ALA A 386 8.33 -15.99 1.61
N LEU A 387 7.47 -16.98 1.83
CA LEU A 387 6.89 -17.31 3.12
C LEU A 387 7.12 -18.79 3.43
N GLU A 388 7.35 -19.13 4.70
CA GLU A 388 7.46 -20.52 5.15
C GLU A 388 6.09 -21.07 5.51
N GLY A 389 5.71 -22.20 4.93
CA GLY A 389 4.50 -22.95 5.26
C GLY A 389 4.83 -24.36 5.77
N GLU A 390 3.79 -25.13 6.10
CA GLU A 390 3.91 -26.46 6.68
C GLU A 390 4.76 -27.41 5.80
N ASP A 391 4.59 -27.34 4.49
CA ASP A 391 5.25 -28.25 3.54
C ASP A 391 6.39 -27.61 2.73
N GLY A 392 6.82 -26.38 3.08
CA GLY A 392 7.99 -25.75 2.45
C GLY A 392 7.89 -24.24 2.23
N LEU A 393 8.53 -23.76 1.17
CA LEU A 393 8.65 -22.33 0.85
C LEU A 393 7.61 -21.92 -0.20
N TYR A 394 6.86 -20.86 0.08
CA TYR A 394 5.82 -20.32 -0.79
C TYR A 394 6.29 -18.97 -1.36
N PHE A 395 6.42 -18.91 -2.68
CA PHE A 395 6.61 -17.63 -3.38
C PHE A 395 5.24 -17.03 -3.66
N SER A 396 4.90 -15.97 -2.93
CA SER A 396 3.56 -15.37 -2.90
C SER A 396 3.45 -14.13 -3.77
N THR A 397 4.23 -13.07 -3.54
CA THR A 397 4.34 -11.92 -4.44
C THR A 397 5.61 -12.01 -5.28
N TYR A 398 5.67 -11.28 -6.40
CA TYR A 398 6.83 -11.36 -7.28
C TYR A 398 7.52 -10.00 -7.50
N ALA A 399 8.81 -9.97 -7.18
CA ALA A 399 9.73 -8.90 -7.55
C ALA A 399 11.16 -9.47 -7.51
N PRO A 400 12.12 -8.89 -8.25
CA PRO A 400 13.48 -9.40 -8.23
C PRO A 400 14.09 -9.31 -6.82
N CYS A 401 14.54 -10.46 -6.31
CA CYS A 401 15.05 -10.58 -4.95
C CYS A 401 16.00 -11.78 -4.79
N ILE A 402 16.66 -11.80 -3.64
CA ILE A 402 17.47 -12.92 -3.16
C ILE A 402 16.85 -13.42 -1.86
N VAL A 403 16.58 -14.72 -1.78
CA VAL A 403 16.00 -15.40 -0.62
C VAL A 403 17.02 -16.38 -0.06
N ASN A 404 17.35 -16.26 1.22
CA ASN A 404 18.15 -17.25 1.96
C ASN A 404 17.21 -18.12 2.78
N TYR A 405 17.21 -19.41 2.50
CA TYR A 405 16.32 -20.34 3.18
C TYR A 405 16.96 -21.72 3.35
N ARG A 406 17.11 -22.17 4.59
CA ARG A 406 17.61 -23.52 4.94
C ARG A 406 18.89 -23.93 4.20
N GLY A 407 19.87 -23.03 4.07
CA GLY A 407 21.13 -23.29 3.39
C GLY A 407 21.07 -23.22 1.85
N MET A 408 19.99 -22.75 1.30
CA MET A 408 19.85 -22.37 -0.12
C MET A 408 19.80 -20.85 -0.24
N LYS A 409 20.50 -20.32 -1.23
CA LYS A 409 20.31 -18.99 -1.77
C LYS A 409 19.50 -19.11 -3.06
N ILE A 410 18.35 -18.49 -3.11
CA ILE A 410 17.46 -18.52 -4.26
C ILE A 410 17.38 -17.10 -4.82
N THR A 411 17.82 -16.92 -6.06
CA THR A 411 17.79 -15.63 -6.74
C THR A 411 16.63 -15.60 -7.73
N LEU A 412 15.67 -14.70 -7.54
CA LEU A 412 14.62 -14.41 -8.50
C LEU A 412 15.09 -13.30 -9.43
N GLU A 413 15.39 -13.68 -10.67
CA GLU A 413 15.71 -12.77 -11.78
C GLU A 413 14.44 -12.54 -12.60
N THR A 414 13.98 -11.28 -12.68
CA THR A 414 12.76 -10.95 -13.42
C THR A 414 12.61 -9.45 -13.65
N ASP A 415 11.95 -9.11 -14.76
CA ASP A 415 11.41 -7.76 -15.04
C ASP A 415 9.90 -7.68 -14.72
N TYR A 416 9.34 -8.65 -14.00
CA TYR A 416 7.98 -8.59 -13.49
C TYR A 416 7.79 -7.33 -12.61
N PRO A 417 6.71 -6.59 -12.74
CA PRO A 417 5.43 -6.88 -13.39
C PRO A 417 5.33 -6.47 -14.88
N PHE A 418 6.40 -6.04 -15.51
CA PHE A 418 6.37 -5.59 -16.92
C PHE A 418 6.46 -6.76 -17.90
N ARG A 419 7.21 -7.80 -17.54
CA ARG A 419 7.47 -9.00 -18.35
C ARG A 419 7.01 -10.28 -17.65
N GLU A 420 6.85 -11.34 -18.43
CA GLU A 420 6.12 -12.56 -18.07
C GLU A 420 6.99 -13.64 -17.41
N THR A 421 8.32 -13.51 -17.51
CA THR A 421 9.25 -14.57 -17.10
C THR A 421 9.83 -14.32 -15.72
N LEU A 422 9.74 -15.33 -14.87
CA LEU A 422 10.36 -15.38 -13.54
C LEU A 422 11.37 -16.54 -13.53
N THR A 423 12.65 -16.24 -13.32
CA THR A 423 13.73 -17.21 -13.29
C THR A 423 14.28 -17.32 -11.88
N PHE A 424 14.13 -18.48 -11.28
CA PHE A 424 14.64 -18.81 -9.96
C PHE A 424 15.91 -19.65 -10.10
N ARG A 425 17.03 -19.12 -9.62
CA ARG A 425 18.32 -19.81 -9.58
C ARG A 425 18.63 -20.26 -8.17
N PHE A 426 18.98 -21.52 -8.03
CA PHE A 426 19.30 -22.14 -6.76
C PHE A 426 20.81 -22.31 -6.63
N GLU A 427 21.35 -21.76 -5.55
CA GLU A 427 22.76 -21.87 -5.16
C GLU A 427 22.83 -22.43 -3.74
N LYS A 428 23.62 -23.44 -3.54
CA LYS A 428 23.77 -24.10 -2.25
C LYS A 428 24.80 -23.36 -1.37
N VAL A 429 24.43 -23.11 -0.12
CA VAL A 429 25.30 -22.56 0.90
C VAL A 429 25.72 -23.72 1.83
N GLY A 430 26.78 -24.49 1.47
CA GLY A 430 27.21 -25.65 2.24
C GLY A 430 27.41 -26.91 1.37
N GLU A 431 27.72 -28.06 1.99
CA GLU A 431 28.15 -29.26 1.27
C GLU A 431 27.03 -30.25 0.89
N THR A 432 25.89 -30.23 1.57
CA THR A 432 24.78 -31.18 1.37
C THR A 432 23.67 -30.64 0.48
N ALA A 433 23.12 -31.49 -0.40
CA ALA A 433 21.89 -31.15 -1.15
C ALA A 433 20.72 -30.90 -0.19
N VAL A 434 19.90 -29.90 -0.50
CA VAL A 434 18.76 -29.50 0.33
C VAL A 434 17.48 -29.92 -0.36
N SER A 435 16.76 -30.88 0.23
CA SER A 435 15.41 -31.24 -0.24
C SER A 435 14.42 -30.18 0.23
N LEU A 436 13.82 -29.47 -0.73
CA LEU A 436 12.81 -28.46 -0.48
C LEU A 436 11.55 -28.73 -1.31
N THR A 437 10.41 -28.37 -0.73
CA THR A 437 9.20 -28.13 -1.52
C THR A 437 9.07 -26.62 -1.70
N CYS A 438 9.02 -26.17 -2.94
CA CYS A 438 8.71 -24.79 -3.29
C CYS A 438 7.33 -24.72 -3.95
N ARG A 439 6.54 -23.74 -3.59
CA ARG A 439 5.27 -23.41 -4.21
C ARG A 439 5.35 -22.02 -4.81
N PHE A 440 4.99 -21.90 -6.07
CA PHE A 440 5.04 -20.65 -6.83
C PHE A 440 3.63 -20.26 -7.20
N ARG A 441 3.17 -19.10 -6.71
CA ARG A 441 1.80 -18.62 -6.97
C ARG A 441 1.51 -18.46 -8.46
N ILE A 442 0.34 -18.90 -8.86
CA ILE A 442 -0.22 -18.59 -10.17
C ILE A 442 -1.27 -17.48 -9.97
N PRO A 443 -1.03 -16.26 -10.48
CA PRO A 443 -2.00 -15.18 -10.35
C PRO A 443 -3.32 -15.52 -11.04
N ALA A 444 -4.43 -15.07 -10.45
CA ALA A 444 -5.78 -15.35 -10.98
C ALA A 444 -6.02 -14.79 -12.39
N TRP A 445 -5.25 -13.80 -12.81
CA TRP A 445 -5.34 -13.22 -14.16
C TRP A 445 -4.58 -14.05 -15.23
N CYS A 446 -3.81 -15.08 -14.85
CA CYS A 446 -2.99 -15.87 -15.77
C CYS A 446 -3.68 -17.20 -16.11
N ASP A 447 -4.19 -17.30 -17.33
CA ASP A 447 -4.95 -18.48 -17.78
C ASP A 447 -4.09 -19.63 -18.27
N SER A 448 -2.84 -19.39 -18.69
CA SER A 448 -1.97 -20.37 -19.33
C SER A 448 -0.53 -20.34 -18.82
N PRO A 449 -0.32 -20.51 -17.49
CA PRO A 449 1.02 -20.52 -16.91
C PRO A 449 1.82 -21.73 -17.38
N ARG A 450 3.17 -21.56 -17.45
CA ARG A 450 4.10 -22.64 -17.82
C ARG A 450 5.23 -22.67 -16.80
N ALA A 451 5.57 -23.86 -16.34
CA ALA A 451 6.64 -24.09 -15.37
C ALA A 451 7.65 -25.10 -15.91
N VAL A 452 8.94 -24.80 -15.78
CA VAL A 452 10.05 -25.62 -16.28
C VAL A 452 11.13 -25.71 -15.19
N LEU A 453 11.56 -26.92 -14.83
CA LEU A 453 12.71 -27.14 -13.96
C LEU A 453 13.83 -27.80 -14.78
N ASN A 454 14.99 -27.16 -14.87
CA ASN A 454 16.16 -27.70 -15.61
C ASN A 454 15.87 -28.12 -17.05
N GLY A 455 14.95 -27.44 -17.72
CA GLY A 455 14.54 -27.73 -19.09
C GLY A 455 13.38 -28.74 -19.21
N GLU A 456 12.91 -29.32 -18.12
CA GLU A 456 11.77 -30.25 -18.10
C GLU A 456 10.49 -29.56 -17.64
N GLU A 457 9.38 -29.77 -18.38
CA GLU A 457 8.08 -29.18 -18.00
C GLU A 457 7.55 -29.82 -16.71
N ILE A 458 7.05 -28.97 -15.81
CA ILE A 458 6.42 -29.33 -14.54
C ILE A 458 4.91 -29.20 -14.67
N ALA A 459 4.19 -30.27 -14.26
CA ALA A 459 2.74 -30.20 -14.17
C ALA A 459 2.29 -29.21 -13.08
N LEU A 460 1.33 -28.37 -13.42
CA LEU A 460 0.75 -27.39 -12.48
C LEU A 460 -0.36 -28.03 -11.66
N SER A 461 -0.44 -27.67 -10.39
CA SER A 461 -1.56 -28.06 -9.52
C SER A 461 -2.73 -27.08 -9.63
N SER A 462 -3.92 -27.54 -9.24
CA SER A 462 -5.16 -26.72 -9.33
C SER A 462 -5.41 -25.83 -8.11
N ASP A 463 -4.44 -25.73 -7.18
CA ASP A 463 -4.57 -25.00 -5.92
C ASP A 463 -4.03 -23.55 -5.97
N GLY A 464 -3.83 -23.00 -7.17
CA GLY A 464 -3.28 -21.65 -7.37
C GLY A 464 -1.76 -21.56 -7.22
N TYR A 465 -1.07 -22.71 -7.15
CA TYR A 465 0.39 -22.80 -7.06
C TYR A 465 0.97 -23.86 -8.03
N ALA A 466 2.16 -23.55 -8.56
CA ALA A 466 3.02 -24.59 -9.14
C ALA A 466 3.86 -25.19 -7.99
N LYS A 467 3.68 -26.49 -7.70
CA LYS A 467 4.40 -27.18 -6.63
C LYS A 467 5.60 -27.94 -7.19
N VAL A 468 6.78 -27.68 -6.65
CA VAL A 468 8.04 -28.33 -7.01
C VAL A 468 8.67 -28.91 -5.74
N ALA A 469 8.71 -30.25 -5.65
CA ALA A 469 9.44 -30.95 -4.60
C ALA A 469 10.72 -31.53 -5.22
N HIS A 470 11.89 -31.00 -4.84
CA HIS A 470 13.16 -31.34 -5.47
C HIS A 470 14.32 -31.32 -4.46
N ALA A 471 15.34 -32.12 -4.71
CA ALA A 471 16.62 -32.03 -4.01
C ALA A 471 17.51 -31.03 -4.76
N PHE A 472 17.33 -29.76 -4.45
CA PHE A 472 18.00 -28.68 -5.15
C PHE A 472 19.51 -28.71 -4.95
N SER A 473 20.23 -28.42 -6.04
CA SER A 473 21.69 -28.38 -6.16
C SER A 473 22.13 -27.07 -6.79
N ASP A 474 23.44 -26.81 -6.75
CA ASP A 474 24.03 -25.66 -7.44
C ASP A 474 23.72 -25.70 -8.94
N GLY A 475 23.21 -24.58 -9.43
CA GLY A 475 22.90 -24.40 -10.84
C GLY A 475 21.51 -24.87 -11.28
N ASP A 476 20.70 -25.42 -10.35
CA ASP A 476 19.30 -25.69 -10.68
C ASP A 476 18.55 -24.39 -11.01
N VAL A 477 17.73 -24.47 -12.06
CA VAL A 477 16.95 -23.33 -12.57
C VAL A 477 15.51 -23.71 -12.73
N PHE A 478 14.64 -23.01 -12.02
CA PHE A 478 13.19 -23.07 -12.22
C PHE A 478 12.72 -21.81 -12.94
N VAL A 479 11.96 -21.98 -14.01
CA VAL A 479 11.39 -20.88 -14.81
C VAL A 479 9.87 -20.99 -14.76
N LEU A 480 9.22 -19.93 -14.27
CA LEU A 480 7.79 -19.73 -14.35
C LEU A 480 7.49 -18.64 -15.37
N THR A 481 6.68 -18.98 -16.38
CA THR A 481 6.17 -18.01 -17.35
C THR A 481 4.69 -17.78 -17.10
N LEU A 482 4.32 -16.52 -16.93
CA LEU A 482 2.96 -16.05 -16.65
C LEU A 482 2.48 -15.16 -17.81
N PRO A 483 1.95 -15.74 -18.92
CA PRO A 483 1.48 -14.95 -20.05
C PRO A 483 0.47 -13.91 -19.64
N MET A 484 0.76 -12.63 -19.95
CA MET A 484 -0.03 -11.47 -19.56
C MET A 484 -0.97 -11.06 -20.68
N GLN A 485 -2.20 -11.50 -20.61
CA GLN A 485 -3.25 -11.03 -21.52
C GLN A 485 -3.71 -9.62 -21.14
N VAL A 486 -4.10 -8.84 -22.15
CA VAL A 486 -4.80 -7.57 -21.94
C VAL A 486 -6.21 -7.86 -21.49
N ARG A 487 -6.69 -7.13 -20.47
CA ARG A 487 -8.05 -7.23 -19.94
C ARG A 487 -8.67 -5.85 -19.85
N ILE A 488 -9.95 -5.77 -20.21
CA ILE A 488 -10.74 -4.55 -20.07
C ILE A 488 -11.65 -4.73 -18.87
N TYR A 489 -11.57 -3.80 -17.94
CA TYR A 489 -12.37 -3.78 -16.72
C TYR A 489 -13.35 -2.61 -16.77
N GLU A 490 -14.61 -2.88 -16.49
CA GLU A 490 -15.66 -1.87 -16.35
C GLU A 490 -15.93 -1.62 -14.87
N MET A 491 -15.62 -0.41 -14.40
CA MET A 491 -15.83 -0.02 -13.02
C MET A 491 -17.34 0.19 -12.75
N GLN A 492 -17.81 -0.34 -11.64
CA GLN A 492 -19.20 -0.16 -11.20
C GLN A 492 -19.27 1.06 -10.28
N ASP A 493 -19.56 2.23 -10.84
CA ASP A 493 -19.60 3.53 -10.14
C ASP A 493 -21.04 4.05 -9.93
N ASP A 494 -22.00 3.15 -9.73
CA ASP A 494 -23.44 3.44 -9.65
C ASP A 494 -23.81 4.51 -8.62
N ASP A 495 -23.07 4.55 -7.49
CA ASP A 495 -23.31 5.50 -6.41
C ASP A 495 -22.80 6.92 -6.72
N ARG A 496 -22.05 7.10 -7.81
CA ARG A 496 -21.45 8.39 -8.20
C ARG A 496 -22.04 8.95 -9.48
N LEU A 497 -21.62 8.46 -10.60
CA LEU A 497 -21.96 8.99 -11.91
C LEU A 497 -22.71 7.99 -12.79
N SER A 498 -22.74 6.72 -12.40
CA SER A 498 -23.27 5.59 -13.20
C SER A 498 -22.71 5.60 -14.63
N MET A 499 -21.41 5.90 -14.74
CA MET A 499 -20.70 6.04 -16.01
C MET A 499 -20.16 4.73 -16.54
N HIS A 500 -19.91 3.78 -15.62
CA HIS A 500 -19.26 2.51 -15.91
C HIS A 500 -18.03 2.68 -16.81
N PRO A 501 -17.03 3.48 -16.38
CA PRO A 501 -15.85 3.74 -17.19
C PRO A 501 -14.99 2.50 -17.36
N LEU A 502 -14.29 2.43 -18.48
CA LEU A 502 -13.40 1.33 -18.82
C LEU A 502 -11.97 1.60 -18.36
N SER A 503 -11.31 0.57 -17.85
CA SER A 503 -9.88 0.55 -17.53
C SER A 503 -9.19 -0.62 -18.23
N VAL A 504 -7.93 -0.44 -18.61
CA VAL A 504 -7.16 -1.44 -19.35
C VAL A 504 -6.05 -1.99 -18.47
N PHE A 505 -5.99 -3.31 -18.33
CA PHE A 505 -4.97 -4.03 -17.57
C PHE A 505 -4.16 -4.97 -18.45
N ARG A 506 -2.88 -5.19 -18.08
CA ARG A 506 -2.07 -6.28 -18.57
C ARG A 506 -1.29 -6.89 -17.39
N GLY A 507 -1.51 -8.18 -17.09
CA GLY A 507 -1.04 -8.76 -15.84
C GLY A 507 -1.58 -7.99 -14.63
N PRO A 508 -0.76 -7.66 -13.61
CA PRO A 508 -1.19 -6.89 -12.45
C PRO A 508 -1.24 -5.37 -12.71
N LEU A 509 -0.73 -4.88 -13.86
CA LEU A 509 -0.59 -3.48 -14.16
C LEU A 509 -1.86 -2.88 -14.75
N LEU A 510 -2.33 -1.79 -14.16
CA LEU A 510 -3.27 -0.85 -14.76
C LEU A 510 -2.50 0.03 -15.76
N TYR A 511 -3.07 0.27 -16.92
CA TYR A 511 -2.49 1.16 -17.93
C TYR A 511 -3.26 2.48 -18.00
N SER A 512 -2.55 3.55 -18.26
CA SER A 512 -3.10 4.91 -18.30
C SER A 512 -2.57 5.70 -19.49
N LEU A 513 -3.38 6.62 -19.98
CA LEU A 513 -2.94 7.66 -20.91
C LEU A 513 -2.14 8.69 -20.12
N PRO A 514 -0.82 8.84 -20.38
CA PRO A 514 -0.01 9.83 -19.70
C PRO A 514 -0.42 11.24 -20.15
N VAL A 515 -0.54 12.14 -19.19
CA VAL A 515 -0.70 13.57 -19.47
C VAL A 515 0.70 14.20 -19.39
N PRO A 516 1.20 14.85 -20.47
CA PRO A 516 2.50 15.52 -20.43
C PRO A 516 2.57 16.53 -19.29
N GLU A 517 3.60 16.43 -18.45
CA GLU A 517 3.64 17.06 -17.12
C GLU A 517 4.85 17.99 -16.93
N ILE A 518 4.66 19.04 -16.14
CA ILE A 518 5.68 19.97 -15.67
C ILE A 518 5.73 19.89 -14.14
N TRP A 519 6.90 19.56 -13.61
CA TRP A 519 7.18 19.57 -12.19
C TRP A 519 7.70 20.95 -11.77
N GLN A 520 6.92 21.65 -10.95
CA GLN A 520 7.26 22.97 -10.45
C GLN A 520 7.51 22.90 -8.95
N GLY A 521 8.72 23.28 -8.53
CA GLY A 521 9.04 23.42 -7.11
C GLY A 521 8.10 24.43 -6.42
N TRP A 522 7.64 24.08 -5.22
CA TRP A 522 6.76 24.91 -4.40
C TRP A 522 7.31 24.97 -2.97
N PRO A 523 7.39 26.15 -2.34
CA PRO A 523 7.98 26.30 -0.99
C PRO A 523 7.19 25.59 0.11
N GLY A 524 5.97 25.10 -0.17
CA GLY A 524 5.13 24.42 0.82
C GLY A 524 4.51 25.37 1.84
N HIS A 525 3.83 24.79 2.84
CA HIS A 525 3.28 25.49 3.99
C HIS A 525 4.21 25.44 5.22
N SER A 526 5.37 24.81 5.10
CA SER A 526 6.29 24.66 6.23
C SER A 526 6.85 25.99 6.67
N ALA A 527 6.74 26.30 7.96
CA ALA A 527 7.40 27.44 8.58
C ALA A 527 8.93 27.27 8.61
N THR A 528 9.43 26.04 8.45
CA THR A 528 10.85 25.70 8.38
C THR A 528 11.21 25.40 6.94
N PRO A 529 12.15 26.12 6.33
CA PRO A 529 12.64 25.81 5.00
C PRO A 529 13.22 24.39 4.95
N LEU A 530 12.87 23.64 3.92
CA LEU A 530 13.48 22.33 3.69
C LEU A 530 14.98 22.49 3.37
N PRO A 531 15.83 21.52 3.75
CA PRO A 531 17.24 21.49 3.38
C PRO A 531 17.44 21.52 1.86
N GLU A 532 18.65 21.91 1.43
CA GLU A 532 19.00 21.90 0.01
C GLU A 532 18.77 20.52 -0.63
N GLY A 533 18.15 20.52 -1.81
CA GLY A 533 17.79 19.29 -2.54
C GLY A 533 16.44 18.67 -2.15
N TRP A 534 15.73 19.27 -1.20
CA TRP A 534 14.37 18.88 -0.80
C TRP A 534 13.38 19.99 -1.08
N GLN A 535 12.28 19.65 -1.71
CA GLN A 535 11.21 20.60 -2.01
C GLN A 535 9.88 19.89 -2.24
N TRP A 536 8.82 20.65 -2.22
CA TRP A 536 7.50 20.25 -2.63
C TRP A 536 7.34 20.50 -4.12
N TYR A 537 6.43 19.77 -4.76
CA TYR A 537 6.20 19.92 -6.19
C TYR A 537 4.72 20.02 -6.50
N ASN A 538 4.33 21.08 -7.21
CA ASN A 538 3.12 21.09 -8.00
C ASN A 538 3.43 20.41 -9.34
N VAL A 539 2.51 19.55 -9.80
CA VAL A 539 2.60 18.93 -11.12
C VAL A 539 1.45 19.42 -11.96
N HIS A 540 1.78 20.10 -13.03
CA HIS A 540 0.81 20.70 -13.94
C HIS A 540 0.89 20.06 -15.32
N PRO A 541 -0.25 19.96 -16.07
CA PRO A 541 -0.20 19.56 -17.46
C PRO A 541 0.53 20.60 -18.31
N VAL A 542 1.31 20.16 -19.30
CA VAL A 542 2.00 21.04 -20.25
C VAL A 542 1.02 21.95 -21.00
N ILE A 543 -0.12 21.38 -21.39
CA ILE A 543 -1.23 22.12 -21.98
C ILE A 543 -2.38 22.10 -20.97
N PRO A 544 -2.59 23.20 -20.23
CA PRO A 544 -3.70 23.25 -19.30
C PRO A 544 -5.02 23.19 -20.09
N PRO A 545 -5.98 22.38 -19.64
CA PRO A 545 -7.31 22.37 -20.25
C PRO A 545 -7.99 23.74 -20.09
N SER A 546 -8.70 24.17 -21.11
CA SER A 546 -9.50 25.38 -21.02
C SER A 546 -10.58 25.21 -19.92
N GLY A 547 -10.64 26.15 -18.97
CA GLY A 547 -11.64 26.15 -17.91
C GLY A 547 -11.18 25.56 -16.57
N LEU A 548 -9.89 25.32 -16.38
CA LEU A 548 -9.31 24.91 -15.08
C LEU A 548 -9.57 25.91 -13.93
N ASP A 549 -9.84 27.18 -14.23
CA ASP A 549 -9.96 28.26 -13.27
C ASP A 549 -11.43 28.58 -12.90
N VAL A 550 -12.29 27.58 -12.89
CA VAL A 550 -13.68 27.80 -12.47
C VAL A 550 -13.79 27.67 -10.96
N TYR A 551 -13.90 28.82 -10.31
CA TYR A 551 -14.19 28.93 -8.87
C TYR A 551 -15.69 29.12 -8.67
N ASP A 552 -16.22 28.65 -7.53
CA ASP A 552 -17.58 28.97 -7.12
C ASP A 552 -17.66 30.40 -6.51
N ASP A 553 -18.88 30.80 -6.14
CA ASP A 553 -19.14 32.10 -5.53
C ASP A 553 -18.42 32.33 -4.18
N MET A 554 -17.87 31.27 -3.58
CA MET A 554 -17.06 31.34 -2.36
C MET A 554 -15.54 31.26 -2.65
N GLY A 555 -15.13 31.26 -3.92
CA GLY A 555 -13.73 31.13 -4.33
C GLY A 555 -13.21 29.71 -4.26
N MET A 556 -14.06 28.73 -4.03
CA MET A 556 -13.69 27.32 -4.00
C MET A 556 -13.79 26.71 -5.39
N ARG A 557 -12.78 25.94 -5.76
CA ARG A 557 -12.78 25.22 -7.03
C ARG A 557 -13.81 24.10 -7.01
N ARG A 558 -14.70 24.08 -7.98
CA ARG A 558 -15.87 23.18 -7.99
C ARG A 558 -15.91 22.19 -9.14
N ARG A 559 -14.90 22.15 -10.02
CA ARG A 559 -14.89 21.24 -11.17
C ARG A 559 -13.54 20.53 -11.28
N LEU A 560 -13.60 19.21 -11.29
CA LEU A 560 -12.47 18.34 -11.61
C LEU A 560 -12.59 17.92 -13.08
N ILE A 561 -11.46 17.95 -13.78
CA ILE A 561 -11.39 17.37 -15.10
C ILE A 561 -11.27 15.86 -14.95
N THR A 562 -12.18 15.14 -15.61
CA THR A 562 -12.30 13.69 -15.47
C THR A 562 -11.61 12.95 -16.60
N TRP A 563 -11.64 13.49 -17.82
CA TRP A 563 -11.06 12.85 -19.01
C TRP A 563 -10.89 13.82 -20.19
N ASN A 564 -10.05 13.42 -21.14
CA ASN A 564 -9.92 14.06 -22.47
C ASN A 564 -9.84 13.01 -23.59
N ALA A 565 -10.11 11.76 -23.27
CA ALA A 565 -10.11 10.64 -24.20
C ALA A 565 -11.24 9.66 -23.81
N ALA A 566 -11.69 8.87 -24.78
CA ALA A 566 -12.67 7.82 -24.60
C ALA A 566 -12.23 6.54 -25.32
N LEU A 567 -12.69 5.39 -24.87
CA LEU A 567 -12.47 4.11 -25.55
C LEU A 567 -13.69 3.75 -26.40
N ALA A 568 -13.45 3.00 -27.47
CA ALA A 568 -14.54 2.50 -28.31
C ALA A 568 -15.49 1.60 -27.49
N GLU A 569 -16.79 1.77 -27.67
CA GLU A 569 -17.78 0.83 -27.13
C GLU A 569 -17.54 -0.57 -27.72
N GLY A 570 -17.49 -1.59 -26.86
CA GLY A 570 -17.25 -2.96 -27.30
C GLY A 570 -15.80 -3.26 -27.70
N LEU A 571 -14.86 -2.37 -27.34
CA LEU A 571 -13.42 -2.61 -27.51
C LEU A 571 -13.05 -4.02 -27.02
N SER A 572 -12.40 -4.80 -27.88
CA SER A 572 -11.87 -6.13 -27.56
C SER A 572 -10.38 -6.06 -27.22
N ALA A 573 -9.92 -6.93 -26.33
CA ALA A 573 -8.51 -7.05 -26.00
C ALA A 573 -7.64 -7.37 -27.23
N ASP A 574 -8.15 -8.08 -28.20
CA ASP A 574 -7.47 -8.44 -29.44
C ASP A 574 -7.18 -7.25 -30.37
N GLU A 575 -7.88 -6.14 -30.19
CA GLU A 575 -7.67 -4.88 -30.93
C GLU A 575 -6.52 -4.05 -30.33
N ILE A 576 -6.01 -4.44 -29.16
CA ILE A 576 -4.96 -3.73 -28.45
C ILE A 576 -3.60 -4.31 -28.81
N THR A 577 -2.71 -3.46 -29.31
CA THR A 577 -1.35 -3.85 -29.64
C THR A 577 -0.40 -3.61 -28.48
N VAL A 578 0.31 -4.66 -28.06
CA VAL A 578 1.37 -4.56 -27.04
C VAL A 578 2.68 -4.26 -27.73
N THR A 579 3.37 -3.21 -27.30
CA THR A 579 4.68 -2.81 -27.82
C THR A 579 5.74 -2.96 -26.73
N ASP A 580 6.82 -3.67 -27.07
CA ASP A 580 8.03 -3.75 -26.25
C ASP A 580 8.95 -2.57 -26.61
N ASN A 581 9.16 -1.67 -25.64
CA ASN A 581 9.97 -0.46 -25.79
C ASN A 581 11.46 -0.72 -25.43
N GLY A 582 11.84 -1.95 -25.08
CA GLY A 582 13.15 -2.29 -24.57
C GLY A 582 13.23 -2.25 -23.05
N ALA A 583 14.45 -2.37 -22.52
CA ALA A 583 14.70 -2.46 -21.07
C ALA A 583 15.74 -1.43 -20.59
N ASP A 584 15.81 -0.26 -21.23
CA ASP A 584 16.79 0.75 -20.90
C ASP A 584 16.36 1.60 -19.69
N GLY A 585 17.16 1.54 -18.63
CA GLY A 585 17.01 2.39 -17.45
C GLY A 585 16.05 1.83 -16.39
N TYR A 586 15.56 2.74 -15.55
CA TYR A 586 14.65 2.38 -14.46
C TYR A 586 13.21 2.25 -15.00
N PRO A 587 12.55 1.08 -14.84
CA PRO A 587 11.32 0.76 -15.56
C PRO A 587 10.13 1.63 -15.16
N TRP A 588 10.12 2.20 -13.97
CA TRP A 588 9.08 3.12 -13.53
C TRP A 588 9.25 4.56 -14.06
N GLU A 589 10.44 4.89 -14.58
CA GLU A 589 10.68 6.14 -15.34
C GLU A 589 10.51 5.92 -16.84
N ASN A 590 11.04 4.79 -17.35
CA ASN A 590 11.04 4.45 -18.76
C ASN A 590 10.29 3.14 -18.95
N SER A 591 8.98 3.23 -19.17
CA SER A 591 8.16 2.02 -19.29
C SER A 591 8.66 1.09 -20.39
N PRO A 592 9.01 -0.18 -20.05
CA PRO A 592 9.45 -1.15 -21.06
C PRO A 592 8.32 -1.64 -21.96
N ILE A 593 7.05 -1.45 -21.56
CA ILE A 593 5.88 -1.90 -22.32
C ILE A 593 4.88 -0.77 -22.46
N SER A 594 4.35 -0.60 -23.66
CA SER A 594 3.20 0.28 -23.93
C SER A 594 2.09 -0.45 -24.69
N LEU A 595 0.88 0.07 -24.60
CA LEU A 595 -0.29 -0.44 -25.30
C LEU A 595 -0.80 0.61 -26.28
N SER A 596 -1.02 0.21 -27.55
CA SER A 596 -1.78 1.03 -28.51
C SER A 596 -3.22 0.56 -28.52
N VAL A 597 -4.12 1.43 -28.11
CA VAL A 597 -5.55 1.13 -27.88
C VAL A 597 -6.39 1.97 -28.83
N PRO A 598 -7.31 1.38 -29.60
CA PRO A 598 -8.30 2.14 -30.36
C PRO A 598 -9.13 3.03 -29.45
N GLY A 599 -9.23 4.30 -29.79
CA GLY A 599 -9.93 5.27 -28.95
C GLY A 599 -10.27 6.56 -29.70
N TYR A 600 -10.71 7.52 -28.93
CA TYR A 600 -11.17 8.80 -29.44
C TYR A 600 -10.59 9.94 -28.60
N ARG A 601 -10.25 11.06 -29.25
CA ARG A 601 -10.05 12.30 -28.54
C ARG A 601 -11.41 12.86 -28.10
N ALA A 602 -11.52 13.27 -26.84
CA ALA A 602 -12.66 13.95 -26.30
C ALA A 602 -12.24 15.33 -25.76
N PRO A 603 -13.13 16.33 -25.76
CA PRO A 603 -12.86 17.55 -25.01
C PRO A 603 -12.72 17.22 -23.54
N TYR A 604 -11.94 18.02 -22.80
CA TYR A 604 -11.84 17.84 -21.36
C TYR A 604 -13.21 17.96 -20.71
N SER A 605 -13.57 16.92 -19.97
CA SER A 605 -14.84 16.86 -19.26
C SER A 605 -14.65 17.17 -17.77
N TYR A 606 -15.69 17.70 -17.16
CA TYR A 606 -15.69 18.15 -15.77
C TYR A 606 -16.71 17.37 -14.95
N ALA A 607 -16.33 16.93 -13.77
CA ALA A 607 -17.27 16.47 -12.76
C ALA A 607 -17.47 17.58 -11.72
N PRO A 608 -18.73 18.02 -11.47
CA PRO A 608 -19.00 18.95 -10.38
C PRO A 608 -18.81 18.24 -9.03
N TYR A 609 -18.34 18.98 -8.04
CA TYR A 609 -18.26 18.48 -6.67
C TYR A 609 -19.46 18.96 -5.83
N PRO A 610 -20.05 18.14 -4.97
CA PRO A 610 -19.96 16.69 -4.98
C PRO A 610 -20.49 16.14 -6.29
N GLN A 611 -19.96 15.03 -6.77
CA GLN A 611 -20.29 14.43 -8.07
C GLN A 611 -21.75 13.92 -8.10
N LYS A 612 -22.70 14.84 -8.23
CA LYS A 612 -24.15 14.54 -8.22
C LYS A 612 -24.82 14.72 -9.58
N THR A 613 -24.11 15.31 -10.54
CA THR A 613 -24.64 15.57 -11.87
C THR A 613 -23.65 15.13 -12.93
N LEU A 614 -24.18 14.56 -14.00
CA LEU A 614 -23.36 14.20 -15.17
C LEU A 614 -22.80 15.44 -15.84
N ASP A 615 -21.59 15.30 -16.38
CA ASP A 615 -20.97 16.28 -17.23
C ASP A 615 -21.82 16.51 -18.50
N PRO A 616 -21.99 17.75 -18.98
CA PRO A 616 -22.78 18.01 -20.19
C PRO A 616 -22.19 17.36 -21.45
N TYR A 617 -20.90 16.96 -21.42
CA TYR A 617 -20.26 16.26 -22.55
C TYR A 617 -20.37 14.74 -22.45
N VAL A 618 -21.08 14.22 -21.45
CA VAL A 618 -21.33 12.78 -21.28
C VAL A 618 -22.80 12.53 -21.11
N GLN A 619 -23.33 11.59 -21.88
CA GLN A 619 -24.70 11.18 -21.81
C GLN A 619 -24.80 9.66 -21.72
N ASN A 620 -25.46 9.15 -20.69
CA ASN A 620 -25.67 7.70 -20.47
C ASN A 620 -24.35 6.88 -20.52
N GLY A 621 -23.27 7.39 -19.92
CA GLY A 621 -21.96 6.73 -19.89
C GLY A 621 -21.12 6.89 -21.16
N TYR A 622 -21.57 7.67 -22.13
CA TYR A 622 -20.88 7.92 -23.39
C TYR A 622 -20.37 9.37 -23.48
N ALA A 623 -19.12 9.53 -23.89
CA ALA A 623 -18.55 10.84 -24.15
C ALA A 623 -18.81 11.31 -25.58
N TYR A 624 -19.06 12.60 -25.75
CA TYR A 624 -18.95 13.24 -27.07
C TYR A 624 -17.49 13.34 -27.47
N VAL A 625 -17.16 13.04 -28.72
CA VAL A 625 -15.79 12.93 -29.18
C VAL A 625 -15.52 13.74 -30.44
N ASP A 626 -14.28 14.21 -30.59
CA ASP A 626 -13.86 15.04 -31.73
C ASP A 626 -13.41 14.21 -32.93
N GLU A 627 -12.54 13.23 -32.69
CA GLU A 627 -11.90 12.42 -33.72
C GLU A 627 -11.50 11.05 -33.17
N GLU A 628 -11.44 10.06 -34.06
CA GLU A 628 -10.89 8.76 -33.78
C GLU A 628 -9.37 8.85 -33.82
N MET A 629 -8.70 8.27 -32.80
CA MET A 629 -7.25 8.21 -32.73
C MET A 629 -6.79 7.07 -31.84
N PRO A 630 -5.64 6.42 -32.15
CA PRO A 630 -5.04 5.48 -31.22
C PRO A 630 -4.53 6.19 -29.97
N LEU A 631 -4.77 5.60 -28.79
CA LEU A 631 -4.24 6.06 -27.52
C LEU A 631 -3.03 5.20 -27.14
N THR A 632 -1.90 5.83 -26.80
CA THR A 632 -0.75 5.12 -26.25
C THR A 632 -0.83 5.13 -24.74
N LEU A 633 -1.09 3.96 -24.14
CA LEU A 633 -1.15 3.78 -22.70
C LEU A 633 0.16 3.18 -22.17
N ILE A 634 0.58 3.65 -21.01
CA ILE A 634 1.72 3.11 -20.24
C ILE A 634 1.27 2.71 -18.84
N PRO A 635 2.04 1.89 -18.09
CA PRO A 635 1.67 1.52 -16.74
C PRO A 635 1.38 2.74 -15.86
N TYR A 636 0.31 2.66 -15.09
CA TYR A 636 -0.16 3.68 -14.15
C TYR A 636 0.97 4.18 -13.24
N GLY A 637 1.77 3.26 -12.72
CA GLY A 637 2.91 3.55 -11.87
C GLY A 637 4.00 4.41 -12.53
N CYS A 638 4.02 4.51 -13.87
CA CYS A 638 4.99 5.33 -14.61
C CYS A 638 4.56 6.80 -14.77
N THR A 639 3.40 7.21 -14.25
CA THR A 639 2.81 8.53 -14.47
C THR A 639 2.50 9.24 -13.15
N ALA A 640 2.66 10.57 -13.11
CA ALA A 640 2.08 11.40 -12.05
C ALA A 640 0.74 12.01 -12.49
N LEU A 641 0.66 12.45 -13.75
CA LEU A 641 -0.59 12.92 -14.36
C LEU A 641 -1.08 11.91 -15.40
N ARG A 642 -2.38 11.56 -15.34
CA ARG A 642 -2.90 10.42 -16.10
C ARG A 642 -4.41 10.38 -16.24
N ILE A 643 -4.85 9.57 -17.20
CA ILE A 643 -6.23 9.10 -17.32
C ILE A 643 -6.18 7.58 -17.43
N SER A 644 -6.80 6.86 -16.50
CA SER A 644 -6.85 5.39 -16.46
C SER A 644 -8.26 4.81 -16.48
N CYS A 645 -9.27 5.67 -16.28
CA CYS A 645 -10.67 5.34 -16.39
C CYS A 645 -11.28 6.16 -17.52
N PHE A 646 -11.78 5.49 -18.55
CA PHE A 646 -12.23 6.12 -19.79
C PHE A 646 -13.73 5.96 -19.97
N PRO A 647 -14.46 7.02 -20.35
CA PRO A 647 -15.83 6.87 -20.83
C PRO A 647 -15.85 6.08 -22.13
N LYS A 648 -17.00 5.53 -22.48
CA LYS A 648 -17.24 4.85 -23.76
C LYS A 648 -17.54 5.88 -24.85
N ALA A 649 -17.22 5.56 -26.09
CA ALA A 649 -17.61 6.34 -27.27
C ALA A 649 -18.08 5.44 -28.41
N LYS A 650 -19.01 5.95 -29.21
CA LYS A 650 -19.50 5.33 -30.43
C LYS A 650 -19.01 6.11 -31.64
N ALA A 651 -18.74 5.43 -32.76
CA ALA A 651 -18.32 6.09 -34.01
C ALA A 651 -19.30 7.17 -34.46
N GLU A 652 -20.60 6.97 -34.24
CA GLU A 652 -21.66 7.93 -34.54
C GLU A 652 -21.62 9.21 -33.69
N MET A 653 -20.85 9.22 -32.60
CA MET A 653 -20.70 10.40 -31.74
C MET A 653 -19.55 11.30 -32.17
N VAL A 654 -18.75 10.86 -33.15
CA VAL A 654 -17.66 11.67 -33.73
C VAL A 654 -18.23 12.90 -34.45
N ASN A 655 -17.68 14.06 -34.17
CA ASN A 655 -18.06 15.35 -34.76
C ASN A 655 -19.44 15.91 -34.38
N LYS A 656 -20.20 15.30 -33.46
CA LYS A 656 -21.47 15.90 -33.00
C LYS A 656 -21.28 17.25 -32.28
N LEU A 657 -20.08 17.51 -31.72
CA LEU A 657 -19.76 18.80 -31.12
C LEU A 657 -19.63 19.96 -32.14
N LYS A 658 -19.50 19.64 -33.43
CA LYS A 658 -19.34 20.65 -34.50
C LYS A 658 -20.67 21.09 -35.15
N GLY A 659 -21.79 20.49 -34.75
CA GLY A 659 -23.10 20.67 -35.40
C GLY A 659 -24.10 21.55 -34.68
N ASP A 660 -23.86 21.93 -33.42
CA ASP A 660 -24.77 22.70 -32.57
C ASP A 660 -24.26 24.14 -32.31
N ASN A 661 -23.79 24.83 -33.34
CA ASN A 661 -23.54 26.28 -33.30
C ASN A 661 -24.57 26.99 -34.19
#